data_32d4e5601ae196cf440f5a74366d9e66
#
_entry.id   32d4e5601ae196cf440f5a74366d9e66
#
_cell.length_a   1.000
_cell.length_b   1.000
_cell.length_c   1.000
_cell.angle_alpha   90.00
_cell.angle_beta   90.00
_cell.angle_gamma   90.00
#
_symmetry.space_group_name_H-M   'P 1'
#
loop_
_entity.id
_entity.type
_entity.pdbx_description
1 polymer ?
#
loop_
_entity_poly.entity_id
_entity_poly.type
_entity_poly.pdbx_seq_one_letter_code
_entity_poly.pdbx_strand_id
1 'polypeptide(L)'
;MSDRLGPKVYSIAAHRGFADALVAGLVPRYGDAEFGLAKLTLLLPSARASRTISEAFIRHFGENERQGMLMPRMAVIGDLDLDESLGALLDPLGASDIPPAVDPTRRLFELAELLRTEMGDDAPPTSALLRLARETAATMDRLLVENVAPDELVGEPVLAQLDNLAKHWQKSIHIFARVQQRWLARLQERGEVDAATRRNMLFERTRRRWRENAPDTPIIAAGVTSAAPELAKLLRAIADLENGAVIIPDLDLAMDSAAWDELGKAGQSDEPGGPTFARGDVLTHPQYHLKLLLNRMGVNRDEVQQWHRKGISAAPPERTHAISSLFLPPRASKVWVDLNAEKRRLSGVRLMTSQNSEQEAQAIALLVREAIEEPEKRVAVVTPDRGLARRVVQHLQRWNIAADDSAGQPLHLTPAGRLLLQLARLTADDFAPVSLIAALAHPLVRRGEGRREWLEAVRSIDRAMRGPRPSGGLAAYERYASEAGVAEWWDDVCKKLAPLQVDGGPASLATWLDTLSAIAEDLAGDDLWAREDGRALSRFIEQFRLNAREVGTRIASDELHTVLRDAMEQIAVRPPYGGHPRVAIYGLLESRMTRADLVICGGLNEGTWPTTPSTDPLLAPAILRALGVPGSEFRIGLSAHDLAAALGAPEVVLSRSVRDMDGPAIPSRFLLRIEALLGDRVGEHREQQITALGPMLDREAGSTEDYPRPRPKPPGDLRDVPIKVTGLDRLLGDPYQFYAAEILNLRGLDDLDADPTPAWQGTLAHTILQRWHEARERDPAAQILPIAEAVFDEENVHPMLRGLWKPRLFAALEHFVELVDAQIDRKVVGVERKGSMKHKGVRVYGRADRIDRDAEGKLAIVDYKTGKPPSASQVEAGFALQLGLLGLIARDGDFESLSGDSTRFEYWSLAKKAGEFGFIETPLKVGSKRSGLEPEDMLPSTEEYLDQAIKNFIKGDEPFTAKLNPNYPGYDEYDQLMRLEEWQIQLAEETGGDA
;
A
#
# COMPACT_ATOMS: atom_id res chain seq x y z
N MET A 1 55.94 -4.91 -15.78
CA MET A 1 55.18 -3.66 -15.43
C MET A 1 56.19 -2.55 -15.38
N SER A 2 56.08 -1.51 -16.23
CA SER A 2 56.99 -0.38 -16.20
C SER A 2 56.84 0.41 -14.91
N ASP A 3 57.96 0.85 -14.33
CA ASP A 3 58.06 1.75 -13.20
C ASP A 3 57.15 2.97 -13.41
N ARG A 4 55.97 2.98 -12.85
CA ARG A 4 55.10 4.15 -12.83
C ARG A 4 55.19 4.82 -11.48
N LEU A 5 55.67 6.03 -11.53
CA LEU A 5 55.61 7.03 -10.48
C LEU A 5 54.18 7.61 -10.42
N GLY A 6 53.15 6.89 -9.92
CA GLY A 6 51.81 7.40 -9.77
C GLY A 6 50.79 6.35 -9.31
N PRO A 7 49.59 6.78 -8.82
CA PRO A 7 48.56 5.88 -8.31
C PRO A 7 48.00 4.98 -9.41
N LYS A 8 47.83 3.69 -9.11
CA LYS A 8 47.28 2.69 -10.05
C LYS A 8 45.77 2.71 -10.04
N VAL A 9 45.20 3.64 -10.78
CA VAL A 9 43.73 3.79 -10.93
C VAL A 9 43.33 3.53 -12.35
N TYR A 10 42.29 2.72 -12.52
CA TYR A 10 41.76 2.31 -13.82
C TYR A 10 40.25 2.51 -13.89
N SER A 11 39.72 2.58 -15.11
CA SER A 11 38.26 2.63 -15.34
C SER A 11 37.85 1.58 -16.35
N ILE A 12 36.62 1.03 -16.19
CA ILE A 12 35.89 0.19 -17.14
C ILE A 12 34.70 0.98 -17.63
N ALA A 13 34.61 1.24 -18.92
CA ALA A 13 33.50 1.99 -19.51
C ALA A 13 32.21 1.15 -19.53
N ALA A 14 31.04 1.80 -19.40
CA ALA A 14 29.71 1.16 -19.30
C ALA A 14 29.43 0.11 -20.39
N HIS A 15 29.78 0.39 -21.63
CA HIS A 15 29.54 -0.53 -22.76
C HIS A 15 30.32 -1.84 -22.71
N ARG A 16 31.21 -2.03 -21.73
CA ARG A 16 32.10 -3.19 -21.64
C ARG A 16 31.65 -4.30 -20.69
N GLY A 17 30.59 -4.10 -19.94
CA GLY A 17 30.16 -5.08 -18.93
C GLY A 17 31.21 -5.24 -17.82
N PHE A 18 31.03 -4.50 -16.71
CA PHE A 18 32.08 -4.34 -15.68
C PHE A 18 32.67 -5.65 -15.17
N ALA A 19 31.82 -6.61 -14.78
CA ALA A 19 32.28 -7.86 -14.16
C ALA A 19 33.16 -8.71 -15.09
N ASP A 20 32.73 -8.87 -16.32
CA ASP A 20 33.47 -9.69 -17.30
C ASP A 20 34.76 -9.00 -17.74
N ALA A 21 34.76 -7.69 -17.95
CA ALA A 21 35.94 -6.91 -18.27
C ALA A 21 36.96 -6.90 -17.11
N LEU A 22 36.50 -6.85 -15.87
CA LEU A 22 37.30 -6.96 -14.66
C LEU A 22 38.03 -8.31 -14.64
N VAL A 23 37.29 -9.41 -14.75
CA VAL A 23 37.82 -10.78 -14.72
C VAL A 23 38.81 -11.02 -15.88
N ALA A 24 38.44 -10.62 -17.10
CA ALA A 24 39.32 -10.74 -18.27
C ALA A 24 40.70 -10.02 -18.09
N GLY A 25 40.74 -8.98 -17.30
CA GLY A 25 41.98 -8.30 -16.96
C GLY A 25 42.69 -8.86 -15.73
N LEU A 26 41.97 -9.41 -14.73
CA LEU A 26 42.56 -9.98 -13.53
C LEU A 26 43.28 -11.30 -13.81
N VAL A 27 42.67 -12.20 -14.55
CA VAL A 27 43.20 -13.53 -14.80
C VAL A 27 44.61 -13.49 -15.41
N PRO A 28 44.89 -12.75 -16.50
CA PRO A 28 46.24 -12.73 -17.08
C PRO A 28 47.27 -11.97 -16.27
N ARG A 29 46.86 -11.10 -15.36
CA ARG A 29 47.78 -10.27 -14.54
C ARG A 29 48.18 -10.93 -13.24
N TYR A 30 47.25 -11.65 -12.61
CA TYR A 30 47.40 -12.16 -11.25
C TYR A 30 47.26 -13.67 -11.14
N GLY A 31 46.97 -14.38 -12.25
CA GLY A 31 46.86 -15.82 -12.28
C GLY A 31 48.23 -16.49 -12.07
N ASP A 32 48.30 -17.36 -11.07
CA ASP A 32 49.48 -18.17 -10.76
C ASP A 32 49.25 -19.62 -11.24
N ALA A 33 50.30 -20.28 -11.71
CA ALA A 33 50.20 -21.64 -12.27
C ALA A 33 49.82 -22.69 -11.20
N GLU A 34 50.23 -22.50 -9.94
CA GLU A 34 49.95 -23.43 -8.84
C GLU A 34 48.74 -23.00 -8.02
N PHE A 35 48.61 -21.70 -7.72
CA PHE A 35 47.64 -21.16 -6.79
C PHE A 35 46.46 -20.41 -7.46
N GLY A 36 46.40 -20.38 -8.78
CA GLY A 36 45.36 -19.63 -9.48
C GLY A 36 45.34 -18.17 -9.06
N LEU A 37 44.18 -17.72 -8.56
CA LEU A 37 43.96 -16.37 -8.04
C LEU A 37 43.93 -16.32 -6.50
N ALA A 38 44.29 -17.41 -5.79
CA ALA A 38 44.15 -17.47 -4.32
C ALA A 38 44.98 -16.42 -3.57
N LYS A 39 46.07 -15.93 -4.17
CA LYS A 39 46.89 -14.84 -3.60
C LYS A 39 46.28 -13.45 -3.77
N LEU A 40 45.30 -13.29 -4.68
CA LEU A 40 44.63 -12.03 -4.94
C LEU A 40 43.56 -11.77 -3.91
N THR A 41 43.56 -10.56 -3.30
CA THR A 41 42.42 -10.05 -2.51
C THR A 41 41.67 -9.04 -3.35
N LEU A 42 40.36 -9.29 -3.54
CA LEU A 42 39.43 -8.41 -4.26
C LEU A 42 38.48 -7.75 -3.27
N LEU A 43 38.57 -6.45 -3.18
CA LEU A 43 37.68 -5.62 -2.36
C LEU A 43 36.51 -5.12 -3.20
N LEU A 44 35.31 -5.46 -2.83
CA LEU A 44 34.07 -5.20 -3.58
C LEU A 44 33.08 -4.38 -2.75
N PRO A 45 32.21 -3.59 -3.37
CA PRO A 45 31.31 -2.72 -2.66
C PRO A 45 30.26 -3.48 -1.83
N SER A 46 29.84 -4.67 -2.26
CA SER A 46 28.76 -5.43 -1.62
C SER A 46 28.92 -6.94 -1.75
N ALA A 47 28.20 -7.69 -0.93
CA ALA A 47 28.14 -9.15 -1.00
C ALA A 47 27.53 -9.63 -2.35
N ARG A 48 26.62 -8.85 -2.94
CA ARG A 48 26.08 -9.12 -4.27
C ARG A 48 27.12 -8.95 -5.36
N ALA A 49 27.91 -7.87 -5.28
CA ALA A 49 29.03 -7.68 -6.19
C ALA A 49 29.98 -8.87 -6.19
N SER A 50 30.26 -9.44 -5.01
CA SER A 50 31.06 -10.67 -4.89
C SER A 50 30.44 -11.84 -5.64
N ARG A 51 29.12 -12.02 -5.57
CA ARG A 51 28.40 -13.06 -6.31
C ARG A 51 28.50 -12.83 -7.82
N THR A 52 28.20 -11.62 -8.29
CA THR A 52 28.29 -11.25 -9.72
C THR A 52 29.69 -11.48 -10.29
N ILE A 53 30.73 -11.14 -9.54
CA ILE A 53 32.11 -11.36 -9.93
C ILE A 53 32.45 -12.86 -9.92
N SER A 54 31.96 -13.64 -8.95
CA SER A 54 32.12 -15.10 -8.93
C SER A 54 31.52 -15.75 -10.17
N GLU A 55 30.32 -15.33 -10.55
CA GLU A 55 29.67 -15.80 -11.78
C GLU A 55 30.46 -15.40 -13.04
N ALA A 56 31.06 -14.21 -13.08
CA ALA A 56 31.91 -13.78 -14.18
C ALA A 56 33.18 -14.64 -14.29
N PHE A 57 33.78 -15.05 -13.18
CA PHE A 57 34.87 -16.01 -13.18
C PHE A 57 34.43 -17.37 -13.73
N ILE A 58 33.30 -17.89 -13.30
CA ILE A 58 32.76 -19.19 -13.80
C ILE A 58 32.58 -19.13 -15.32
N ARG A 59 31.94 -18.06 -15.85
CA ARG A 59 31.80 -17.86 -17.30
C ARG A 59 33.14 -17.84 -18.02
N HIS A 60 34.07 -17.02 -17.52
CA HIS A 60 35.38 -16.87 -18.15
C HIS A 60 36.18 -18.18 -18.27
N PHE A 61 36.06 -19.05 -17.27
CA PHE A 61 36.73 -20.37 -17.31
C PHE A 61 35.95 -21.36 -18.16
N GLY A 62 34.64 -21.36 -18.17
CA GLY A 62 33.85 -22.20 -19.04
C GLY A 62 34.04 -21.90 -20.52
N GLU A 63 34.13 -20.65 -20.91
CA GLU A 63 34.40 -20.20 -22.27
C GLU A 63 35.83 -20.59 -22.76
N ASN A 64 36.77 -20.76 -21.86
CA ASN A 64 38.16 -21.06 -22.17
C ASN A 64 38.54 -22.54 -21.95
N GLU A 65 37.58 -23.46 -21.78
CA GLU A 65 37.77 -24.92 -21.56
C GLU A 65 38.77 -25.28 -20.44
N ARG A 66 38.97 -24.40 -19.46
CA ARG A 66 39.89 -24.64 -18.34
C ARG A 66 39.19 -25.38 -17.19
N GLN A 67 39.84 -26.40 -16.69
CA GLN A 67 39.35 -27.23 -15.57
C GLN A 67 39.54 -26.54 -14.23
N GLY A 68 38.82 -25.44 -14.00
CA GLY A 68 38.82 -24.79 -12.70
C GLY A 68 40.04 -23.98 -12.33
N MET A 69 39.89 -23.05 -11.40
CA MET A 69 40.99 -22.26 -10.83
C MET A 69 40.62 -21.86 -9.41
N LEU A 70 41.58 -21.76 -8.51
CA LEU A 70 41.35 -21.19 -7.19
C LEU A 70 40.96 -19.73 -7.31
N MET A 71 39.79 -19.40 -6.70
CA MET A 71 39.19 -18.07 -6.73
C MET A 71 39.98 -17.08 -5.88
N PRO A 72 39.89 -15.78 -6.20
CA PRO A 72 40.45 -14.74 -5.33
C PRO A 72 39.71 -14.71 -4.00
N ARG A 73 40.39 -14.24 -2.96
CA ARG A 73 39.74 -13.87 -1.72
C ARG A 73 38.93 -12.63 -1.94
N MET A 74 37.59 -12.71 -1.78
CA MET A 74 36.69 -11.57 -1.90
C MET A 74 36.33 -11.04 -0.52
N ALA A 75 36.36 -9.73 -0.36
CA ALA A 75 35.95 -9.05 0.88
C ALA A 75 35.10 -7.85 0.55
N VAL A 76 34.06 -7.61 1.35
CA VAL A 76 33.20 -6.44 1.22
C VAL A 76 33.86 -5.25 1.89
N ILE A 77 33.92 -4.12 1.17
CA ILE A 77 34.43 -2.85 1.68
C ILE A 77 33.27 -1.90 2.07
N GLY A 78 32.04 -2.23 1.62
CA GLY A 78 30.88 -1.36 1.68
C GLY A 78 30.97 -0.19 0.69
N ASP A 79 29.83 0.27 0.20
CA ASP A 79 29.79 1.42 -0.69
C ASP A 79 28.91 2.51 -0.10
N LEU A 80 27.65 2.57 -0.49
CA LEU A 80 26.67 3.53 -0.02
C LEU A 80 25.84 3.01 1.18
N ASP A 81 25.85 1.71 1.40
CA ASP A 81 25.10 1.05 2.45
C ASP A 81 25.95 0.84 3.71
N LEU A 82 25.54 1.43 4.83
CA LEU A 82 26.19 1.30 6.13
C LEU A 82 25.83 0.02 6.86
N ASP A 83 24.71 -0.63 6.49
CA ASP A 83 24.25 -1.85 7.11
C ASP A 83 25.04 -3.09 6.61
N GLU A 84 25.80 -2.93 5.55
CA GLU A 84 26.61 -4.02 5.02
C GLU A 84 27.88 -4.25 5.86
N SER A 85 28.00 -5.45 6.41
CA SER A 85 29.15 -5.80 7.27
C SER A 85 30.45 -5.87 6.46
N LEU A 86 31.48 -5.24 6.97
CA LEU A 86 32.81 -5.26 6.38
C LEU A 86 33.41 -6.70 6.45
N GLY A 87 34.13 -7.09 5.41
CA GLY A 87 34.81 -8.38 5.39
C GLY A 87 35.90 -8.50 6.47
N ALA A 88 36.22 -9.73 6.86
CA ALA A 88 37.22 -10.04 7.92
C ALA A 88 38.65 -9.46 7.69
N LEU A 89 38.97 -9.02 6.49
CA LEU A 89 40.21 -8.33 6.20
C LEU A 89 40.24 -6.93 6.84
N LEU A 90 39.13 -6.23 6.80
CA LEU A 90 38.96 -4.87 7.29
C LEU A 90 38.48 -4.86 8.74
N ASP A 91 37.60 -5.79 9.09
CA ASP A 91 37.08 -5.99 10.46
C ASP A 91 37.39 -7.42 10.96
N PRO A 92 38.63 -7.69 11.38
CA PRO A 92 39.01 -9.02 11.88
C PRO A 92 38.35 -9.29 13.25
N LEU A 93 37.91 -10.51 13.46
CA LEU A 93 37.45 -10.97 14.77
C LEU A 93 38.55 -10.70 15.82
N GLY A 94 38.19 -9.97 16.90
CA GLY A 94 39.13 -9.62 17.96
C GLY A 94 39.84 -8.28 17.78
N ALA A 95 39.39 -7.38 16.94
CA ALA A 95 39.82 -5.98 16.88
C ALA A 95 39.44 -5.24 18.18
N SER A 96 40.09 -5.60 19.30
CA SER A 96 39.82 -5.09 20.65
C SER A 96 40.18 -3.62 20.85
N ASP A 97 40.93 -3.05 19.91
CA ASP A 97 41.39 -1.66 19.92
C ASP A 97 40.37 -0.67 19.31
N ILE A 98 39.30 -1.19 18.67
CA ILE A 98 38.21 -0.35 18.12
C ILE A 98 36.90 -0.69 18.83
N PRO A 99 36.22 0.31 19.43
CA PRO A 99 34.98 0.11 20.12
C PRO A 99 33.91 -0.59 19.25
N PRO A 100 33.03 -1.41 19.84
CA PRO A 100 31.91 -2.01 19.11
C PRO A 100 30.92 -0.95 18.67
N ALA A 101 30.20 -1.23 17.56
CA ALA A 101 29.09 -0.39 17.15
C ALA A 101 27.87 -0.67 18.05
N VAL A 102 27.12 0.40 18.35
CA VAL A 102 25.83 0.28 19.03
C VAL A 102 24.84 -0.48 18.15
N ASP A 103 23.96 -1.28 18.81
CA ASP A 103 22.85 -1.96 18.09
C ASP A 103 21.90 -0.91 17.46
N PRO A 104 21.54 -1.03 16.17
CA PRO A 104 20.70 -0.04 15.47
C PRO A 104 19.32 0.13 16.11
N THR A 105 18.72 -0.95 16.62
CA THR A 105 17.41 -0.92 17.27
C THR A 105 17.47 -0.24 18.62
N ARG A 106 18.51 -0.51 19.40
CA ARG A 106 18.75 0.17 20.67
C ARG A 106 18.98 1.67 20.42
N ARG A 107 19.82 2.03 19.45
CA ARG A 107 20.03 3.41 19.02
C ARG A 107 18.72 4.12 18.72
N LEU A 108 17.81 3.47 17.99
CA LEU A 108 16.50 4.04 17.63
C LEU A 108 15.68 4.37 18.88
N PHE A 109 15.58 3.44 19.85
CA PHE A 109 14.81 3.66 21.06
C PHE A 109 15.45 4.73 21.97
N GLU A 110 16.74 4.71 22.12
CA GLU A 110 17.44 5.69 22.94
C GLU A 110 17.39 7.10 22.36
N LEU A 111 17.50 7.24 21.03
CA LEU A 111 17.31 8.54 20.35
C LEU A 111 15.89 9.05 20.49
N ALA A 112 14.88 8.17 20.44
CA ALA A 112 13.49 8.57 20.69
C ALA A 112 13.29 9.07 22.12
N GLU A 113 13.95 8.46 23.11
CA GLU A 113 13.92 8.90 24.50
C GLU A 113 14.62 10.25 24.69
N LEU A 114 15.79 10.43 24.06
CA LEU A 114 16.51 11.71 24.09
C LEU A 114 15.67 12.83 23.43
N LEU A 115 15.06 12.56 22.28
CA LEU A 115 14.16 13.51 21.62
C LEU A 115 12.96 13.87 22.50
N ARG A 116 12.33 12.90 23.16
CA ARG A 116 11.24 13.14 24.10
C ARG A 116 11.70 14.07 25.23
N THR A 117 12.86 13.80 25.78
CA THR A 117 13.42 14.61 26.88
C THR A 117 13.72 16.06 26.43
N GLU A 118 14.27 16.24 25.20
CA GLU A 118 14.61 17.57 24.69
C GLU A 118 13.38 18.39 24.26
N MET A 119 12.33 17.72 23.80
CA MET A 119 11.07 18.37 23.37
C MET A 119 10.13 18.64 24.54
N GLY A 120 10.27 17.92 25.65
CA GLY A 120 9.43 18.10 26.84
C GLY A 120 7.93 17.92 26.54
N ASP A 121 7.13 18.90 26.92
CA ASP A 121 5.67 18.86 26.71
C ASP A 121 5.25 18.97 25.22
N ASP A 122 6.15 19.43 24.35
CA ASP A 122 5.93 19.47 22.89
C ASP A 122 6.21 18.11 22.23
N ALA A 123 6.57 17.06 22.99
CA ALA A 123 6.93 15.76 22.42
C ALA A 123 5.70 15.07 21.81
N PRO A 124 5.78 14.66 20.55
CA PRO A 124 4.68 13.95 19.90
C PRO A 124 4.53 12.51 20.44
N PRO A 125 3.47 11.78 20.03
CA PRO A 125 3.30 10.37 20.37
C PRO A 125 4.52 9.51 20.04
N THR A 126 4.65 8.35 20.70
CA THR A 126 5.83 7.47 20.60
C THR A 126 6.10 7.01 19.16
N SER A 127 5.07 6.75 18.39
CA SER A 127 5.18 6.39 16.96
C SER A 127 5.86 7.49 16.13
N ALA A 128 5.49 8.73 16.35
CA ALA A 128 6.10 9.88 15.68
C ALA A 128 7.53 10.15 16.18
N LEU A 129 7.79 9.97 17.49
CA LEU A 129 9.14 10.06 18.04
C LEU A 129 10.10 9.02 17.45
N LEU A 130 9.65 7.78 17.25
CA LEU A 130 10.46 6.74 16.63
C LEU A 130 10.76 7.04 15.15
N ARG A 131 9.83 7.63 14.42
CA ARG A 131 10.10 8.13 13.05
C ARG A 131 11.13 9.26 13.06
N LEU A 132 10.95 10.23 13.95
CA LEU A 132 11.90 11.33 14.11
C LEU A 132 13.29 10.85 14.56
N ALA A 133 13.36 9.85 15.44
CA ALA A 133 14.61 9.21 15.86
C ALA A 133 15.33 8.52 14.68
N ARG A 134 14.58 7.88 13.78
CA ARG A 134 15.15 7.29 12.55
C ARG A 134 15.74 8.37 11.64
N GLU A 135 15.02 9.45 11.41
CA GLU A 135 15.53 10.58 10.62
C GLU A 135 16.75 11.24 11.29
N THR A 136 16.71 11.36 12.62
CA THR A 136 17.84 11.87 13.41
C THR A 136 19.07 10.98 13.24
N ALA A 137 18.90 9.65 13.36
CA ALA A 137 19.97 8.69 13.14
C ALA A 137 20.54 8.81 11.70
N ALA A 138 19.69 8.87 10.69
CA ALA A 138 20.10 9.00 9.29
C ALA A 138 20.87 10.30 9.03
N THR A 139 20.45 11.42 9.62
CA THR A 139 21.16 12.69 9.53
C THR A 139 22.52 12.63 10.23
N MET A 140 22.57 12.03 11.45
CA MET A 140 23.85 11.80 12.16
C MET A 140 24.81 10.94 11.32
N ASP A 141 24.32 9.84 10.74
CA ASP A 141 25.16 8.95 9.93
C ASP A 141 25.71 9.67 8.70
N ARG A 142 24.91 10.52 8.06
CA ARG A 142 25.37 11.35 6.93
C ARG A 142 26.51 12.28 7.34
N LEU A 143 26.39 12.95 8.49
CA LEU A 143 27.45 13.81 9.02
C LEU A 143 28.69 13.01 9.37
N LEU A 144 28.55 11.87 10.04
CA LEU A 144 29.67 11.00 10.44
C LEU A 144 30.39 10.39 9.24
N VAL A 145 29.67 10.02 8.18
CA VAL A 145 30.27 9.52 6.93
C VAL A 145 31.13 10.60 6.26
N GLU A 146 30.69 11.85 6.34
CA GLU A 146 31.43 13.01 5.80
C GLU A 146 32.50 13.54 6.75
N ASN A 147 32.72 12.92 7.91
CA ASN A 147 33.65 13.33 8.95
C ASN A 147 33.36 14.72 9.54
N VAL A 148 32.09 15.14 9.54
CA VAL A 148 31.69 16.39 10.18
C VAL A 148 31.72 16.23 11.70
N ALA A 149 32.52 17.03 12.37
CA ALA A 149 32.57 16.99 13.83
C ALA A 149 31.33 17.65 14.47
N PRO A 150 30.85 17.19 15.64
CA PRO A 150 29.65 17.72 16.28
C PRO A 150 29.73 19.21 16.64
N ASP A 151 30.92 19.72 16.93
CA ASP A 151 31.17 21.13 17.22
C ASP A 151 31.06 22.02 15.98
N GLU A 152 31.23 21.50 14.79
CA GLU A 152 31.00 22.24 13.54
C GLU A 152 29.52 22.65 13.36
N LEU A 153 28.57 21.95 13.97
CA LEU A 153 27.15 22.33 13.97
C LEU A 153 26.85 23.63 14.70
N VAL A 154 27.70 24.02 15.63
CA VAL A 154 27.62 25.28 16.37
C VAL A 154 28.74 26.27 15.96
N GLY A 155 29.47 25.92 14.89
CA GLY A 155 30.53 26.75 14.34
C GLY A 155 30.03 27.96 13.55
N GLU A 156 30.92 28.92 13.33
CA GLU A 156 30.58 30.19 12.65
C GLU A 156 29.96 30.02 11.25
N PRO A 157 30.38 29.07 10.39
CA PRO A 157 29.76 28.86 9.08
C PRO A 157 28.27 28.48 9.16
N VAL A 158 27.86 27.74 10.21
CA VAL A 158 26.46 27.36 10.46
C VAL A 158 25.71 28.53 11.09
N LEU A 159 26.29 29.16 12.10
CA LEU A 159 25.67 30.29 12.79
C LEU A 159 25.36 31.46 11.84
N ALA A 160 26.25 31.77 10.90
CA ALA A 160 26.04 32.80 9.87
C ALA A 160 24.85 32.49 8.94
N GLN A 161 24.41 31.22 8.83
CA GLN A 161 23.25 30.84 8.05
C GLN A 161 21.96 30.85 8.87
N LEU A 162 22.05 30.69 10.22
CA LEU A 162 20.88 30.55 11.08
C LEU A 162 19.96 31.77 11.05
N ASP A 163 20.53 32.98 11.04
CA ASP A 163 19.77 34.23 11.03
C ASP A 163 18.89 34.39 9.79
N ASN A 164 19.25 33.72 8.70
CA ASN A 164 18.53 33.74 7.44
C ASN A 164 17.48 32.61 7.32
N LEU A 165 17.38 31.71 8.32
CA LEU A 165 16.47 30.60 8.31
C LEU A 165 15.17 30.90 9.05
N ALA A 166 14.09 30.26 8.60
CA ALA A 166 12.82 30.29 9.30
C ALA A 166 12.95 29.70 10.73
N LYS A 167 12.17 30.22 11.68
CA LYS A 167 12.24 29.84 13.11
C LYS A 167 12.15 28.33 13.38
N HIS A 168 11.41 27.59 12.56
CA HIS A 168 11.31 26.15 12.73
C HIS A 168 12.65 25.43 12.47
N TRP A 169 13.41 25.87 11.47
CA TRP A 169 14.76 25.33 11.22
C TRP A 169 15.71 25.62 12.37
N GLN A 170 15.65 26.83 12.92
CA GLN A 170 16.48 27.21 14.09
C GLN A 170 16.16 26.27 15.27
N LYS A 171 14.86 26.04 15.57
CA LYS A 171 14.44 25.11 16.63
C LYS A 171 14.92 23.68 16.37
N SER A 172 14.77 23.19 15.14
CA SER A 172 15.19 21.84 14.76
C SER A 172 16.68 21.62 14.91
N ILE A 173 17.52 22.56 14.48
CA ILE A 173 18.99 22.48 14.60
C ILE A 173 19.42 22.47 16.07
N HIS A 174 18.80 23.29 16.92
CA HIS A 174 19.12 23.30 18.35
C HIS A 174 18.73 21.98 19.04
N ILE A 175 17.58 21.40 18.73
CA ILE A 175 17.20 20.09 19.26
C ILE A 175 18.17 19.03 18.76
N PHE A 176 18.46 19.01 17.46
CA PHE A 176 19.38 18.05 16.86
C PHE A 176 20.77 18.09 17.50
N ALA A 177 21.36 19.26 17.61
CA ALA A 177 22.70 19.44 18.21
C ALA A 177 22.75 18.94 19.66
N ARG A 178 21.73 19.27 20.49
CA ARG A 178 21.67 18.81 21.88
C ARG A 178 21.47 17.28 21.97
N VAL A 179 20.60 16.71 21.14
CA VAL A 179 20.41 15.25 21.09
C VAL A 179 21.71 14.56 20.67
N GLN A 180 22.41 15.09 19.66
CA GLN A 180 23.70 14.54 19.22
C GLN A 180 24.75 14.61 20.32
N GLN A 181 24.92 15.73 21.01
CA GLN A 181 25.86 15.85 22.12
C GLN A 181 25.57 14.83 23.25
N ARG A 182 24.31 14.72 23.66
CA ARG A 182 23.92 13.74 24.70
C ARG A 182 24.11 12.31 24.22
N TRP A 183 23.85 12.06 22.95
CA TRP A 183 24.05 10.74 22.35
C TRP A 183 25.53 10.33 22.39
N LEU A 184 26.41 11.21 21.97
CA LEU A 184 27.86 10.94 21.98
C LEU A 184 28.42 10.75 23.38
N ALA A 185 27.94 11.54 24.37
CA ALA A 185 28.29 11.35 25.76
C ALA A 185 27.89 9.96 26.26
N ARG A 186 26.68 9.51 25.94
CA ARG A 186 26.16 8.19 26.30
C ARG A 186 26.96 7.03 25.67
N LEU A 187 27.36 7.19 24.41
CA LEU A 187 28.23 6.22 23.72
C LEU A 187 29.61 6.16 24.39
N GLN A 188 30.18 7.31 24.71
CA GLN A 188 31.49 7.38 25.37
C GLN A 188 31.48 6.70 26.75
N GLU A 189 30.45 6.93 27.55
CA GLU A 189 30.27 6.28 28.85
C GLU A 189 30.24 4.75 28.76
N ARG A 190 29.69 4.22 27.66
CA ARG A 190 29.58 2.77 27.43
C ARG A 190 30.77 2.15 26.68
N GLY A 191 31.67 2.96 26.17
CA GLY A 191 32.77 2.49 25.32
C GLY A 191 32.29 1.94 23.98
N GLU A 192 31.22 2.52 23.43
CA GLU A 192 30.61 2.20 22.13
C GLU A 192 30.77 3.36 21.14
N VAL A 193 30.52 3.09 19.87
CA VAL A 193 30.49 4.10 18.81
C VAL A 193 29.36 3.84 17.81
N ASP A 194 28.98 4.84 17.02
CA ASP A 194 28.09 4.63 15.88
C ASP A 194 28.74 3.77 14.79
N ALA A 195 27.91 3.05 14.02
CA ALA A 195 28.39 2.18 12.94
C ALA A 195 29.25 2.94 11.91
N ALA A 196 28.84 4.15 11.52
CA ALA A 196 29.59 5.02 10.62
C ALA A 196 30.96 5.40 11.17
N THR A 197 31.02 5.76 12.44
CA THR A 197 32.29 6.09 13.14
C THR A 197 33.20 4.87 13.18
N ARG A 198 32.68 3.70 13.57
CA ARG A 198 33.46 2.43 13.61
C ARG A 198 34.04 2.10 12.25
N ARG A 199 33.25 2.27 11.19
CA ARG A 199 33.67 2.03 9.81
C ARG A 199 34.84 2.96 9.43
N ASN A 200 34.75 4.23 9.74
CA ASN A 200 35.83 5.19 9.48
C ASN A 200 37.10 4.83 10.26
N MET A 201 36.99 4.43 11.52
CA MET A 201 38.12 3.98 12.34
C MET A 201 38.79 2.72 11.77
N LEU A 202 38.02 1.77 11.26
CA LEU A 202 38.52 0.56 10.61
C LEU A 202 39.29 0.88 9.32
N PHE A 203 38.80 1.81 8.50
CA PHE A 203 39.51 2.27 7.31
C PHE A 203 40.83 2.98 7.66
N GLU A 204 40.80 3.86 8.62
CA GLU A 204 42.03 4.54 9.08
C GLU A 204 43.06 3.56 9.64
N ARG A 205 42.63 2.60 10.50
CA ARG A 205 43.48 1.55 11.03
C ARG A 205 44.13 0.73 9.94
N THR A 206 43.34 0.32 8.94
CA THR A 206 43.81 -0.48 7.82
C THR A 206 44.84 0.29 6.99
N ARG A 207 44.56 1.57 6.72
CA ARG A 207 45.44 2.48 5.99
C ARG A 207 46.77 2.68 6.73
N ARG A 208 46.76 2.85 8.08
CA ARG A 208 47.94 2.99 8.91
C ARG A 208 48.78 1.72 8.89
N ARG A 209 48.12 0.54 9.07
CA ARG A 209 48.80 -0.75 9.03
C ARG A 209 49.49 -1.00 7.68
N TRP A 210 48.85 -0.67 6.56
CA TRP A 210 49.44 -0.88 5.23
C TRP A 210 50.52 0.12 4.88
N ARG A 211 50.58 1.25 5.51
CA ARG A 211 51.73 2.17 5.39
C ARG A 211 52.96 1.67 6.17
N GLU A 212 52.73 1.05 7.31
CA GLU A 212 53.79 0.50 8.13
C GLU A 212 54.29 -0.87 7.60
N ASN A 213 53.35 -1.71 7.16
CA ASN A 213 53.62 -3.06 6.65
C ASN A 213 52.78 -3.27 5.40
N ALA A 214 53.33 -2.95 4.23
CA ALA A 214 52.68 -3.17 2.96
C ALA A 214 52.42 -4.66 2.71
N PRO A 215 51.21 -5.03 2.22
CA PRO A 215 50.94 -6.44 1.91
C PRO A 215 51.75 -6.89 0.71
N ASP A 216 52.35 -8.08 0.81
CA ASP A 216 53.10 -8.72 -0.29
C ASP A 216 52.17 -9.25 -1.39
N THR A 217 50.91 -9.56 -1.03
CA THR A 217 49.87 -10.09 -1.94
C THR A 217 49.11 -8.97 -2.62
N PRO A 218 48.64 -9.18 -3.87
CA PRO A 218 47.87 -8.18 -4.61
C PRO A 218 46.56 -7.84 -3.92
N ILE A 219 46.23 -6.53 -3.79
CA ILE A 219 44.97 -6.02 -3.30
C ILE A 219 44.34 -5.12 -4.35
N ILE A 220 43.15 -5.51 -4.84
CA ILE A 220 42.43 -4.78 -5.88
C ILE A 220 41.08 -4.33 -5.32
N ALA A 221 40.81 -3.03 -5.32
CA ALA A 221 39.46 -2.50 -5.07
C ALA A 221 38.71 -2.26 -6.39
N ALA A 222 37.52 -2.83 -6.55
CA ALA A 222 36.80 -2.76 -7.81
C ALA A 222 35.31 -2.46 -7.60
N GLY A 223 34.77 -1.56 -8.43
CA GLY A 223 33.33 -1.26 -8.47
C GLY A 223 32.84 -0.29 -7.41
N VAL A 224 33.73 0.32 -6.62
CA VAL A 224 33.38 1.28 -5.59
C VAL A 224 33.01 2.63 -6.22
N THR A 225 31.89 3.21 -5.84
CA THR A 225 31.35 4.48 -6.34
C THR A 225 31.16 5.54 -5.25
N SER A 226 31.19 5.14 -3.97
CA SER A 226 31.09 6.06 -2.86
C SER A 226 32.31 6.96 -2.76
N ALA A 227 32.06 8.24 -2.55
CA ALA A 227 33.10 9.25 -2.37
C ALA A 227 33.36 9.60 -0.88
N ALA A 228 32.89 8.77 0.09
CA ALA A 228 33.13 9.02 1.50
C ALA A 228 34.61 9.29 1.80
N PRO A 229 34.96 10.34 2.60
CA PRO A 229 36.36 10.78 2.74
C PRO A 229 37.35 9.70 3.21
N GLU A 230 36.98 8.92 4.23
CA GLU A 230 37.87 7.87 4.75
C GLU A 230 38.01 6.70 3.78
N LEU A 231 36.95 6.36 3.06
CA LEU A 231 36.99 5.35 1.99
C LEU A 231 37.89 5.83 0.84
N ALA A 232 37.75 7.07 0.40
CA ALA A 232 38.60 7.66 -0.64
C ALA A 232 40.10 7.64 -0.25
N LYS A 233 40.42 7.95 1.01
CA LYS A 233 41.81 7.85 1.54
C LYS A 233 42.31 6.39 1.56
N LEU A 234 41.45 5.41 1.88
CA LEU A 234 41.82 3.99 1.82
C LEU A 234 42.04 3.54 0.37
N LEU A 235 41.15 3.93 -0.56
CA LEU A 235 41.31 3.63 -1.99
C LEU A 235 42.62 4.24 -2.54
N ARG A 236 42.97 5.46 -2.13
CA ARG A 236 44.25 6.06 -2.49
C ARG A 236 45.41 5.22 -1.95
N ALA A 237 45.38 4.79 -0.71
CA ALA A 237 46.41 3.93 -0.15
C ALA A 237 46.55 2.61 -0.93
N ILE A 238 45.44 1.99 -1.36
CA ILE A 238 45.48 0.80 -2.23
C ILE A 238 46.11 1.12 -3.58
N ALA A 239 45.77 2.26 -4.19
CA ALA A 239 46.31 2.64 -5.49
C ALA A 239 47.86 2.89 -5.46
N ASP A 240 48.36 3.27 -4.29
CA ASP A 240 49.80 3.53 -4.04
C ASP A 240 50.58 2.25 -3.68
N LEU A 241 49.94 1.12 -3.32
CA LEU A 241 50.64 -0.15 -3.06
C LEU A 241 51.35 -0.67 -4.32
N GLU A 242 52.47 -1.31 -4.12
CA GLU A 242 53.24 -1.93 -5.23
C GLU A 242 52.39 -2.94 -6.04
N ASN A 243 51.61 -3.78 -5.35
CA ASN A 243 50.71 -4.75 -5.92
C ASN A 243 49.24 -4.38 -5.77
N GLY A 244 48.94 -3.08 -5.61
CA GLY A 244 47.59 -2.56 -5.49
C GLY A 244 47.02 -1.97 -6.78
N ALA A 245 45.69 -1.90 -6.90
CA ALA A 245 45.02 -1.10 -7.92
C ALA A 245 43.57 -0.79 -7.52
N VAL A 246 43.03 0.30 -8.06
CA VAL A 246 41.61 0.68 -7.92
C VAL A 246 40.95 0.71 -9.29
N ILE A 247 39.83 0.03 -9.45
CA ILE A 247 39.12 -0.07 -10.72
C ILE A 247 37.73 0.54 -10.54
N ILE A 248 37.54 1.73 -11.11
CA ILE A 248 36.32 2.54 -11.01
C ILE A 248 35.37 2.16 -12.13
N PRO A 249 34.06 1.95 -11.88
CA PRO A 249 33.08 1.70 -12.91
C PRO A 249 32.68 2.99 -13.61
N ASP A 250 32.47 2.93 -14.92
CA ASP A 250 31.74 3.90 -15.75
C ASP A 250 32.29 5.33 -15.72
N LEU A 251 33.56 5.54 -15.34
CA LEU A 251 34.19 6.85 -15.48
C LEU A 251 34.36 7.17 -16.97
N ASP A 252 33.81 8.30 -17.39
CA ASP A 252 33.90 8.76 -18.76
C ASP A 252 35.25 9.41 -19.07
N LEU A 253 36.15 8.62 -19.59
CA LEU A 253 37.47 9.08 -20.04
C LEU A 253 37.46 9.79 -21.39
N ALA A 254 36.32 9.71 -22.13
CA ALA A 254 36.14 10.33 -23.44
C ALA A 254 35.50 11.72 -23.36
N MET A 255 34.99 12.12 -22.19
CA MET A 255 34.38 13.44 -21.97
C MET A 255 35.41 14.54 -22.19
N ASP A 256 35.02 15.60 -22.91
CA ASP A 256 35.85 16.79 -23.10
C ASP A 256 36.27 17.42 -21.77
N SER A 257 37.50 17.95 -21.68
CA SER A 257 38.04 18.54 -20.45
C SER A 257 37.24 19.75 -19.99
N ALA A 258 36.76 20.57 -20.94
CA ALA A 258 35.94 21.72 -20.58
C ALA A 258 34.57 21.30 -20.01
N ALA A 259 33.95 20.24 -20.55
CA ALA A 259 32.73 19.66 -20.01
C ALA A 259 32.94 19.03 -18.62
N TRP A 260 34.09 18.38 -18.40
CA TRP A 260 34.48 17.87 -17.09
C TRP A 260 34.67 18.99 -16.07
N ASP A 261 35.28 20.10 -16.47
CA ASP A 261 35.51 21.26 -15.58
C ASP A 261 34.17 21.97 -15.25
N GLU A 262 33.23 22.00 -16.20
CA GLU A 262 31.89 22.58 -15.98
C GLU A 262 31.09 21.82 -14.90
N LEU A 263 31.45 20.58 -14.55
CA LEU A 263 30.81 19.87 -13.44
C LEU A 263 31.00 20.56 -12.09
N GLY A 264 31.95 21.44 -11.96
CA GLY A 264 32.25 22.20 -10.75
C GLY A 264 33.43 21.65 -9.95
N LYS A 265 33.59 22.12 -8.72
CA LYS A 265 34.77 21.85 -7.88
C LYS A 265 34.74 20.46 -7.21
N ALA A 266 33.57 19.90 -7.02
CA ALA A 266 33.39 18.55 -6.47
C ALA A 266 34.27 18.28 -5.23
N GLY A 267 33.93 18.96 -4.14
CA GLY A 267 34.62 18.74 -2.86
C GLY A 267 35.94 19.48 -2.67
N GLN A 268 36.40 20.28 -3.65
CA GLN A 268 37.58 21.14 -3.53
C GLN A 268 37.15 22.58 -3.26
N SER A 269 37.81 23.22 -2.30
CA SER A 269 37.64 24.66 -2.03
C SER A 269 38.72 25.49 -2.71
N ASP A 270 38.37 26.68 -3.21
CA ASP A 270 39.35 27.63 -3.78
C ASP A 270 40.20 28.29 -2.69
N GLU A 271 39.70 28.37 -1.46
CA GLU A 271 40.35 28.98 -0.32
C GLU A 271 40.40 28.02 0.87
N PRO A 272 41.43 28.04 1.67
CA PRO A 272 41.50 27.27 2.90
C PRO A 272 40.31 27.59 3.81
N GLY A 273 39.49 26.58 4.15
CA GLY A 273 38.25 26.74 4.94
C GLY A 273 37.03 27.26 4.18
N GLY A 274 37.14 27.46 2.86
CA GLY A 274 35.99 27.85 2.01
C GLY A 274 35.04 26.68 1.73
N PRO A 275 33.86 26.96 1.12
CA PRO A 275 32.85 25.96 0.85
C PRO A 275 33.36 24.89 -0.14
N THR A 276 33.20 23.62 0.22
CA THR A 276 33.57 22.45 -0.60
C THR A 276 32.59 22.15 -1.73
N PHE A 277 31.32 22.62 -1.61
CA PHE A 277 30.27 22.51 -2.62
C PHE A 277 29.77 23.88 -3.02
N ALA A 278 30.02 24.26 -4.27
CA ALA A 278 29.56 25.52 -4.83
C ALA A 278 28.12 25.46 -5.36
N ARG A 279 27.42 26.59 -5.39
CA ARG A 279 26.06 26.65 -6.01
C ARG A 279 26.06 26.33 -7.50
N GLY A 280 27.20 26.43 -8.18
CA GLY A 280 27.35 26.12 -9.60
C GLY A 280 27.69 24.64 -9.90
N ASP A 281 27.90 23.82 -8.88
CA ASP A 281 28.24 22.43 -9.05
C ASP A 281 27.06 21.65 -9.65
N VAL A 282 27.34 20.82 -10.65
CA VAL A 282 26.31 20.04 -11.37
C VAL A 282 26.12 18.68 -10.65
N LEU A 283 25.60 18.73 -9.42
CA LEU A 283 25.36 17.57 -8.54
C LEU A 283 24.53 16.46 -9.20
N THR A 284 23.64 16.83 -10.15
CA THR A 284 22.72 15.92 -10.85
C THR A 284 23.39 15.15 -12.02
N HIS A 285 24.66 15.44 -12.29
CA HIS A 285 25.38 14.81 -13.38
C HIS A 285 25.91 13.42 -13.00
N PRO A 286 25.81 12.39 -13.87
CA PRO A 286 26.25 11.01 -13.58
C PRO A 286 27.72 10.86 -13.25
N GLN A 287 28.58 11.79 -13.69
CA GLN A 287 30.02 11.77 -13.42
C GLN A 287 30.45 12.60 -12.21
N TYR A 288 29.53 13.36 -11.60
CA TYR A 288 29.89 14.26 -10.50
C TYR A 288 30.43 13.51 -9.26
N HIS A 289 29.79 12.41 -8.87
CA HIS A 289 30.24 11.63 -7.71
C HIS A 289 31.61 10.95 -7.96
N LEU A 290 31.91 10.57 -9.20
CA LEU A 290 33.22 10.02 -9.56
C LEU A 290 34.28 11.11 -9.56
N LYS A 291 33.95 12.34 -10.01
CA LYS A 291 34.85 13.52 -9.87
C LYS A 291 35.14 13.80 -8.41
N LEU A 292 34.11 13.77 -7.55
CA LEU A 292 34.26 13.93 -6.10
C LEU A 292 35.18 12.87 -5.49
N LEU A 293 35.01 11.59 -5.89
CA LEU A 293 35.84 10.47 -5.45
C LEU A 293 37.30 10.68 -5.86
N LEU A 294 37.54 11.00 -7.11
CA LEU A 294 38.91 11.27 -7.61
C LEU A 294 39.57 12.42 -6.88
N ASN A 295 38.87 13.53 -6.67
CA ASN A 295 39.37 14.67 -5.94
C ASN A 295 39.72 14.30 -4.50
N ARG A 296 38.91 13.55 -3.81
CA ARG A 296 39.15 13.05 -2.44
C ARG A 296 40.31 12.04 -2.37
N MET A 297 40.51 11.29 -3.44
CA MET A 297 41.68 10.42 -3.60
C MET A 297 42.96 11.21 -3.94
N GLY A 298 42.85 12.44 -4.38
CA GLY A 298 43.96 13.24 -4.91
C GLY A 298 44.49 12.66 -6.22
N VAL A 299 43.63 12.24 -7.12
CA VAL A 299 43.92 11.66 -8.43
C VAL A 299 43.26 12.50 -9.51
N ASN A 300 44.03 12.92 -10.52
CA ASN A 300 43.47 13.62 -11.66
C ASN A 300 42.85 12.60 -12.65
N ARG A 301 41.83 13.01 -13.38
CA ARG A 301 41.19 12.14 -14.40
C ARG A 301 42.19 11.61 -15.44
N ASP A 302 43.18 12.44 -15.83
CA ASP A 302 44.19 12.09 -16.82
C ASP A 302 45.17 11.01 -16.33
N GLU A 303 45.26 10.82 -15.01
CA GLU A 303 46.06 9.72 -14.42
C GLU A 303 45.31 8.39 -14.46
N VAL A 304 43.98 8.40 -14.64
CA VAL A 304 43.17 7.20 -14.71
C VAL A 304 43.28 6.55 -16.09
N GLN A 305 43.53 5.26 -16.11
CA GLN A 305 43.72 4.49 -17.35
C GLN A 305 42.55 3.57 -17.62
N GLN A 306 42.35 3.25 -18.87
CA GLN A 306 41.43 2.24 -19.26
C GLN A 306 41.92 0.85 -18.84
N TRP A 307 41.10 0.11 -18.07
CA TRP A 307 41.32 -1.26 -17.72
C TRP A 307 41.20 -2.15 -18.95
N HIS A 308 42.10 -3.10 -19.14
CA HIS A 308 42.08 -4.11 -20.18
C HIS A 308 41.46 -3.69 -21.52
N ARG A 309 42.27 -3.26 -22.49
CA ARG A 309 41.81 -2.67 -23.75
C ARG A 309 41.32 -3.64 -24.82
N LYS A 310 41.60 -4.95 -24.71
CA LYS A 310 41.22 -5.97 -25.69
C LYS A 310 40.04 -6.82 -25.21
N GLY A 311 39.11 -7.12 -26.12
CA GLY A 311 37.99 -8.04 -25.90
C GLY A 311 36.75 -7.38 -25.33
N ILE A 312 35.83 -8.16 -25.06
CA ILE A 312 34.48 -8.01 -24.50
C ILE A 312 33.90 -6.59 -24.53
N SER A 313 33.17 -6.31 -25.60
CA SER A 313 32.26 -5.17 -25.69
C SER A 313 30.88 -5.73 -25.55
N ALA A 314 30.13 -5.37 -24.49
CA ALA A 314 28.75 -5.78 -24.30
C ALA A 314 27.84 -5.05 -25.29
N ALA A 315 28.06 -3.74 -25.49
CA ALA A 315 27.30 -2.90 -26.41
C ALA A 315 28.23 -2.32 -27.52
N PRO A 316 27.69 -1.83 -28.64
CA PRO A 316 28.44 -1.15 -29.66
C PRO A 316 29.25 0.02 -29.09
N PRO A 317 30.54 0.17 -29.44
CA PRO A 317 31.41 1.23 -28.88
C PRO A 317 30.90 2.65 -29.10
N GLU A 318 30.21 2.89 -30.22
CA GLU A 318 29.59 4.20 -30.53
C GLU A 318 28.58 4.64 -29.49
N ARG A 319 27.94 3.71 -28.76
CA ARG A 319 26.98 4.05 -27.69
C ARG A 319 27.65 4.82 -26.54
N THR A 320 28.93 4.60 -26.27
CA THR A 320 29.68 5.38 -25.27
C THR A 320 29.66 6.86 -25.59
N HIS A 321 29.83 7.24 -26.86
CA HIS A 321 29.78 8.63 -27.29
C HIS A 321 28.36 9.20 -27.15
N ALA A 322 27.31 8.43 -27.45
CA ALA A 322 25.93 8.87 -27.26
C ALA A 322 25.59 9.05 -25.77
N ILE A 323 26.04 8.14 -24.88
CA ILE A 323 25.85 8.27 -23.43
C ILE A 323 26.57 9.50 -22.89
N SER A 324 27.84 9.73 -23.28
CA SER A 324 28.60 10.90 -22.91
C SER A 324 27.91 12.19 -23.38
N SER A 325 27.45 12.23 -24.61
CA SER A 325 26.70 13.36 -25.19
C SER A 325 25.36 13.59 -24.51
N LEU A 326 24.65 12.50 -24.11
CA LEU A 326 23.36 12.57 -23.43
C LEU A 326 23.39 13.37 -22.14
N PHE A 327 24.44 13.21 -21.34
CA PHE A 327 24.55 13.82 -20.02
C PHE A 327 25.43 15.08 -20.00
N LEU A 328 25.75 15.67 -21.16
CA LEU A 328 26.53 16.92 -21.17
C LEU A 328 25.93 17.99 -20.25
N PRO A 329 26.77 18.71 -19.47
CA PRO A 329 26.31 19.79 -18.63
C PRO A 329 25.71 20.95 -19.47
N PRO A 330 24.95 21.87 -18.86
CA PRO A 330 24.09 22.80 -19.59
C PRO A 330 24.78 23.66 -20.63
N ARG A 331 26.01 24.10 -20.39
CA ARG A 331 26.77 24.93 -21.36
C ARG A 331 27.30 24.08 -22.52
N ALA A 332 27.84 22.89 -22.17
CA ALA A 332 28.36 21.96 -23.17
C ALA A 332 27.26 21.35 -24.04
N SER A 333 26.01 21.25 -23.57
CA SER A 333 24.88 20.69 -24.31
C SER A 333 24.49 21.46 -25.57
N LYS A 334 24.99 22.68 -25.73
CA LYS A 334 24.79 23.48 -26.97
C LYS A 334 25.27 22.74 -28.22
N VAL A 335 26.27 21.84 -28.08
CA VAL A 335 26.77 21.03 -29.20
C VAL A 335 25.74 20.04 -29.75
N TRP A 336 24.63 19.79 -29.06
CA TRP A 336 23.59 18.88 -29.55
C TRP A 336 23.00 19.30 -30.89
N VAL A 337 22.95 20.61 -31.17
CA VAL A 337 22.43 21.17 -32.43
C VAL A 337 23.25 20.67 -33.62
N ASP A 338 24.57 20.54 -33.43
CA ASP A 338 25.53 20.21 -34.47
C ASP A 338 26.06 18.75 -34.39
N LEU A 339 25.53 17.93 -33.44
CA LEU A 339 25.95 16.52 -33.32
C LEU A 339 25.53 15.73 -34.56
N ASN A 340 26.52 15.11 -35.21
CA ASN A 340 26.23 14.20 -36.29
C ASN A 340 25.44 12.96 -35.82
N ALA A 341 24.77 12.27 -36.78
CA ALA A 341 23.91 11.14 -36.50
C ALA A 341 24.62 9.97 -35.77
N GLU A 342 25.91 9.76 -36.01
CA GLU A 342 26.69 8.69 -35.38
C GLU A 342 26.87 8.92 -33.88
N LYS A 343 27.13 10.14 -33.47
CA LYS A 343 27.28 10.49 -32.03
C LYS A 343 25.97 10.52 -31.25
N ARG A 344 24.82 10.49 -31.93
CA ARG A 344 23.48 10.40 -31.35
C ARG A 344 22.91 8.98 -31.39
N ARG A 345 23.64 8.01 -31.93
CA ARG A 345 23.14 6.67 -32.21
C ARG A 345 23.06 5.82 -30.94
N LEU A 346 21.85 5.41 -30.59
CA LEU A 346 21.52 4.52 -29.49
C LEU A 346 21.05 3.14 -30.01
N SER A 347 21.85 2.50 -30.86
CA SER A 347 21.51 1.20 -31.45
C SER A 347 21.17 0.17 -30.37
N GLY A 348 20.06 -0.57 -30.51
CA GLY A 348 19.59 -1.56 -29.52
C GLY A 348 18.88 -0.96 -28.30
N VAL A 349 18.62 0.35 -28.28
CA VAL A 349 17.77 0.99 -27.26
C VAL A 349 16.37 1.19 -27.83
N ARG A 350 15.35 0.75 -27.08
CA ARG A 350 13.92 0.92 -27.42
C ARG A 350 13.21 1.75 -26.37
N LEU A 351 12.25 2.56 -26.78
CA LEU A 351 11.41 3.42 -25.93
C LEU A 351 10.00 2.83 -25.88
N MET A 352 9.54 2.42 -24.71
CA MET A 352 8.24 1.82 -24.49
C MET A 352 7.36 2.72 -23.65
N THR A 353 6.15 3.02 -24.12
CA THR A 353 5.17 3.85 -23.41
C THR A 353 3.86 3.10 -23.30
N SER A 354 3.40 2.86 -22.06
CA SER A 354 2.14 2.18 -21.75
C SER A 354 1.12 3.16 -21.19
N GLN A 355 -0.18 2.87 -21.30
CA GLN A 355 -1.24 3.78 -20.87
C GLN A 355 -1.29 3.95 -19.34
N ASN A 356 -0.99 2.88 -18.59
CA ASN A 356 -0.96 2.87 -17.14
C ASN A 356 0.10 1.90 -16.61
N SER A 357 0.32 1.92 -15.29
CA SER A 357 1.35 1.11 -14.63
C SER A 357 1.10 -0.40 -14.73
N GLU A 358 -0.17 -0.83 -14.86
CA GLU A 358 -0.51 -2.24 -15.03
C GLU A 358 -0.13 -2.75 -16.41
N GLN A 359 -0.48 -2.00 -17.45
CA GLN A 359 -0.07 -2.31 -18.81
C GLN A 359 1.46 -2.23 -19.00
N GLU A 360 2.12 -1.33 -18.27
CA GLU A 360 3.59 -1.28 -18.24
C GLU A 360 4.18 -2.58 -17.67
N ALA A 361 3.66 -3.04 -16.53
CA ALA A 361 4.10 -4.29 -15.91
C ALA A 361 3.87 -5.51 -16.81
N GLN A 362 2.71 -5.57 -17.46
CA GLN A 362 2.36 -6.62 -18.41
C GLN A 362 3.29 -6.62 -19.63
N ALA A 363 3.55 -5.44 -20.20
CA ALA A 363 4.46 -5.29 -21.33
C ALA A 363 5.92 -5.68 -20.97
N ILE A 364 6.39 -5.29 -19.79
CA ILE A 364 7.70 -5.73 -19.27
C ILE A 364 7.74 -7.25 -19.13
N ALA A 365 6.71 -7.87 -18.58
CA ALA A 365 6.66 -9.32 -18.42
C ALA A 365 6.64 -10.06 -19.77
N LEU A 366 5.96 -9.50 -20.79
CA LEU A 366 6.01 -10.02 -22.16
C LEU A 366 7.41 -9.94 -22.76
N LEU A 367 8.11 -8.81 -22.60
CA LEU A 367 9.51 -8.68 -23.06
C LEU A 367 10.43 -9.70 -22.40
N VAL A 368 10.23 -9.92 -21.10
CA VAL A 368 10.99 -10.97 -20.38
C VAL A 368 10.67 -12.34 -20.94
N ARG A 369 9.39 -12.65 -21.14
CA ARG A 369 8.94 -13.95 -21.69
C ARG A 369 9.47 -14.19 -23.09
N GLU A 370 9.44 -13.19 -23.96
CA GLU A 370 10.02 -13.23 -25.31
C GLU A 370 11.52 -13.48 -25.26
N ALA A 371 12.24 -12.71 -24.45
CA ALA A 371 13.69 -12.78 -24.39
C ALA A 371 14.23 -14.14 -23.91
N ILE A 372 13.56 -14.81 -22.99
CA ILE A 372 13.99 -16.12 -22.48
C ILE A 372 13.74 -17.27 -23.45
N GLU A 373 13.01 -17.05 -24.56
CA GLU A 373 12.93 -18.01 -25.67
C GLU A 373 14.29 -18.22 -26.34
N GLU A 374 15.14 -17.19 -26.32
CA GLU A 374 16.50 -17.33 -26.79
C GLU A 374 17.34 -18.07 -25.73
N PRO A 375 18.03 -19.17 -26.10
CA PRO A 375 18.90 -19.89 -25.18
C PRO A 375 19.96 -18.97 -24.59
N GLU A 376 20.29 -19.17 -23.31
CA GLU A 376 21.29 -18.42 -22.53
C GLU A 376 21.06 -16.91 -22.38
N LYS A 377 20.09 -16.28 -23.07
CA LYS A 377 19.83 -14.85 -22.97
C LYS A 377 19.36 -14.49 -21.54
N ARG A 378 20.00 -13.52 -20.94
CA ARG A 378 19.74 -13.04 -19.58
C ARG A 378 19.01 -11.72 -19.63
N VAL A 379 18.02 -11.58 -18.77
CA VAL A 379 17.17 -10.39 -18.69
C VAL A 379 17.25 -9.79 -17.27
N ALA A 380 17.48 -8.49 -17.21
CA ALA A 380 17.39 -7.73 -15.98
C ALA A 380 16.32 -6.66 -16.11
N VAL A 381 15.35 -6.66 -15.22
CA VAL A 381 14.42 -5.55 -15.03
C VAL A 381 14.98 -4.66 -13.93
N VAL A 382 15.23 -3.40 -14.24
CA VAL A 382 15.79 -2.43 -13.31
C VAL A 382 14.73 -1.36 -13.02
N THR A 383 14.33 -1.22 -11.77
CA THR A 383 13.34 -0.21 -11.39
C THR A 383 13.46 0.17 -9.91
N PRO A 384 13.38 1.46 -9.57
CA PRO A 384 13.22 1.91 -8.20
C PRO A 384 11.78 1.71 -7.69
N ASP A 385 10.80 1.54 -8.59
CA ASP A 385 9.39 1.32 -8.25
C ASP A 385 9.14 -0.12 -7.81
N ARG A 386 9.00 -0.32 -6.49
CA ARG A 386 8.70 -1.64 -5.91
C ARG A 386 7.28 -2.12 -6.21
N GLY A 387 6.36 -1.20 -6.50
CA GLY A 387 5.01 -1.51 -6.95
C GLY A 387 5.02 -2.14 -8.35
N LEU A 388 5.73 -1.52 -9.28
CA LEU A 388 5.94 -2.04 -10.63
C LEU A 388 6.64 -3.40 -10.60
N ALA A 389 7.74 -3.53 -9.82
CA ALA A 389 8.46 -4.78 -9.68
C ALA A 389 7.54 -5.94 -9.25
N ARG A 390 6.69 -5.73 -8.24
CA ARG A 390 5.73 -6.75 -7.77
C ARG A 390 4.70 -7.13 -8.83
N ARG A 391 4.16 -6.16 -9.58
CA ARG A 391 3.23 -6.45 -10.70
C ARG A 391 3.93 -7.28 -11.78
N VAL A 392 5.16 -6.94 -12.14
CA VAL A 392 5.95 -7.73 -13.11
C VAL A 392 6.12 -9.17 -12.62
N VAL A 393 6.46 -9.39 -11.34
CA VAL A 393 6.55 -10.74 -10.75
C VAL A 393 5.22 -11.48 -10.89
N GLN A 394 4.09 -10.83 -10.61
CA GLN A 394 2.76 -11.44 -10.74
C GLN A 394 2.43 -11.84 -12.19
N HIS A 395 2.73 -10.97 -13.15
CA HIS A 395 2.54 -11.32 -14.57
C HIS A 395 3.44 -12.47 -15.02
N LEU A 396 4.68 -12.52 -14.55
CA LEU A 396 5.60 -13.62 -14.86
C LEU A 396 5.14 -14.97 -14.30
N GLN A 397 4.42 -14.96 -13.16
CA GLN A 397 3.83 -16.18 -12.58
C GLN A 397 2.79 -16.82 -13.52
N ARG A 398 2.14 -16.06 -14.42
CA ARG A 398 1.24 -16.59 -15.46
C ARG A 398 1.94 -17.68 -16.31
N TRP A 399 3.24 -17.58 -16.49
CA TRP A 399 4.05 -18.52 -17.24
C TRP A 399 4.98 -19.38 -16.37
N ASN A 400 4.72 -19.46 -15.07
CA ASN A 400 5.55 -20.16 -14.09
C ASN A 400 7.00 -19.66 -14.05
N ILE A 401 7.24 -18.41 -14.39
CA ILE A 401 8.56 -17.78 -14.30
C ILE A 401 8.69 -17.14 -12.91
N ALA A 402 9.50 -17.78 -12.07
CA ALA A 402 9.85 -17.22 -10.77
C ALA A 402 11.05 -16.28 -10.94
N ALA A 403 10.81 -14.97 -11.06
CA ALA A 403 11.89 -14.00 -11.14
C ALA A 403 12.62 -13.84 -9.80
N ASP A 404 13.95 -13.63 -9.86
CA ASP A 404 14.73 -13.26 -8.67
C ASP A 404 14.58 -11.75 -8.40
N ASP A 405 13.67 -11.41 -7.48
CA ASP A 405 13.53 -10.04 -6.99
C ASP A 405 14.54 -9.75 -5.87
N SER A 406 15.55 -9.00 -6.20
CA SER A 406 16.66 -8.68 -5.30
C SER A 406 16.28 -7.89 -4.08
N ALA A 407 15.24 -7.08 -4.13
CA ALA A 407 14.79 -6.30 -2.98
C ALA A 407 14.00 -7.15 -1.97
N GLY A 408 13.39 -8.24 -2.44
CA GLY A 408 12.52 -9.06 -1.60
C GLY A 408 11.20 -8.35 -1.25
N GLN A 409 10.45 -8.97 -0.34
CA GLN A 409 9.20 -8.42 0.17
C GLN A 409 9.40 -7.86 1.57
N PRO A 410 8.95 -6.62 1.87
CA PRO A 410 8.96 -6.11 3.23
C PRO A 410 8.21 -7.04 4.19
N LEU A 411 8.75 -7.26 5.39
CA LEU A 411 8.20 -8.20 6.37
C LEU A 411 6.73 -7.92 6.70
N HIS A 412 6.34 -6.65 6.80
CA HIS A 412 4.95 -6.25 7.09
C HIS A 412 3.94 -6.67 6.01
N LEU A 413 4.38 -6.99 4.79
CA LEU A 413 3.53 -7.47 3.69
C LEU A 413 3.49 -8.99 3.57
N THR A 414 4.35 -9.70 4.28
CA THR A 414 4.38 -11.17 4.30
C THR A 414 3.25 -11.75 5.14
N PRO A 415 2.87 -13.01 4.92
CA PRO A 415 1.83 -13.65 5.74
C PRO A 415 2.12 -13.61 7.24
N ALA A 416 3.34 -13.94 7.68
CA ALA A 416 3.70 -13.93 9.10
C ALA A 416 3.63 -12.51 9.68
N GLY A 417 4.18 -11.51 8.95
CA GLY A 417 4.13 -10.11 9.37
C GLY A 417 2.71 -9.55 9.42
N ARG A 418 1.87 -9.88 8.43
CA ARG A 418 0.47 -9.44 8.39
C ARG A 418 -0.35 -9.97 9.56
N LEU A 419 -0.15 -11.24 9.95
CA LEU A 419 -0.86 -11.79 11.10
C LEU A 419 -0.53 -11.01 12.38
N LEU A 420 0.77 -10.76 12.65
CA LEU A 420 1.17 -9.98 13.82
C LEU A 420 0.56 -8.57 13.79
N LEU A 421 0.57 -7.91 12.63
CA LEU A 421 -0.01 -6.57 12.48
C LEU A 421 -1.53 -6.55 12.62
N GLN A 422 -2.23 -7.58 12.15
CA GLN A 422 -3.68 -7.69 12.35
C GLN A 422 -4.01 -7.83 13.83
N LEU A 423 -3.26 -8.66 14.58
CA LEU A 423 -3.45 -8.77 16.03
C LEU A 423 -3.15 -7.44 16.75
N ALA A 424 -2.09 -6.74 16.36
CA ALA A 424 -1.80 -5.41 16.89
C ALA A 424 -2.88 -4.39 16.54
N ARG A 425 -3.55 -4.54 15.40
CA ARG A 425 -4.65 -3.65 15.01
C ARG A 425 -5.90 -3.86 15.85
N LEU A 426 -6.17 -5.09 16.30
CA LEU A 426 -7.32 -5.37 17.18
C LEU A 426 -7.28 -4.53 18.45
N THR A 427 -6.10 -4.28 19.01
CA THR A 427 -5.95 -3.42 20.20
C THR A 427 -6.20 -1.95 19.89
N ALA A 428 -5.85 -1.51 18.69
CA ALA A 428 -5.95 -0.11 18.27
C ALA A 428 -7.39 0.33 17.94
N ASP A 429 -8.19 -0.58 17.38
CA ASP A 429 -9.56 -0.30 16.93
C ASP A 429 -10.65 -0.97 17.78
N ASP A 430 -10.26 -1.40 18.98
CA ASP A 430 -11.13 -2.03 19.97
C ASP A 430 -11.94 -3.19 19.39
N PHE A 431 -11.23 -4.10 18.71
CA PHE A 431 -11.79 -5.29 18.06
C PHE A 431 -12.87 -5.00 17.01
N ALA A 432 -12.71 -3.93 16.22
CA ALA A 432 -13.64 -3.63 15.13
C ALA A 432 -13.94 -4.87 14.26
N PRO A 433 -15.19 -5.04 13.80
CA PRO A 433 -15.64 -6.25 13.09
C PRO A 433 -14.74 -6.64 11.91
N VAL A 434 -14.33 -5.64 11.10
CA VAL A 434 -13.48 -5.86 9.91
C VAL A 434 -12.11 -6.40 10.31
N SER A 435 -11.46 -5.78 11.31
CA SER A 435 -10.14 -6.22 11.79
C SER A 435 -10.22 -7.59 12.44
N LEU A 436 -11.29 -7.86 13.18
CA LEU A 436 -11.52 -9.14 13.86
C LEU A 436 -11.66 -10.29 12.84
N ILE A 437 -12.56 -10.13 11.88
CA ILE A 437 -12.75 -11.13 10.81
C ILE A 437 -11.47 -11.30 9.98
N ALA A 438 -10.76 -10.23 9.66
CA ALA A 438 -9.50 -10.31 8.94
C ALA A 438 -8.42 -11.10 9.70
N ALA A 439 -8.33 -10.92 11.02
CA ALA A 439 -7.41 -11.70 11.87
C ALA A 439 -7.81 -13.18 11.93
N LEU A 440 -9.08 -13.50 12.20
CA LEU A 440 -9.57 -14.87 12.31
C LEU A 440 -9.57 -15.64 10.98
N ALA A 441 -9.81 -14.96 9.86
CA ALA A 441 -9.77 -15.55 8.52
C ALA A 441 -8.35 -15.66 7.94
N HIS A 442 -7.34 -15.13 8.62
CA HIS A 442 -5.98 -15.05 8.09
C HIS A 442 -5.45 -16.42 7.63
N PRO A 443 -4.71 -16.50 6.49
CA PRO A 443 -4.28 -17.78 5.90
C PRO A 443 -3.42 -18.69 6.79
N LEU A 444 -2.71 -18.15 7.77
CA LEU A 444 -1.91 -18.91 8.72
C LEU A 444 -2.71 -19.45 9.91
N VAL A 445 -3.86 -18.85 10.25
CA VAL A 445 -4.68 -19.27 11.40
C VAL A 445 -5.28 -20.65 11.14
N ARG A 446 -5.03 -21.59 12.07
CA ARG A 446 -5.50 -22.99 11.99
C ARG A 446 -5.21 -23.65 10.63
N ARG A 447 -4.06 -23.41 10.07
CA ARG A 447 -3.67 -24.00 8.78
C ARG A 447 -3.55 -25.52 8.91
N GLY A 448 -4.14 -26.26 7.96
CA GLY A 448 -4.15 -27.73 7.97
C GLY A 448 -5.46 -28.32 8.49
N GLU A 449 -5.39 -29.32 9.37
CA GLU A 449 -6.55 -29.99 9.93
C GLU A 449 -7.38 -29.04 10.80
N GLY A 450 -8.71 -29.06 10.64
CA GLY A 450 -9.63 -28.14 11.34
C GLY A 450 -9.78 -26.75 10.70
N ARG A 451 -9.05 -26.43 9.64
CA ARG A 451 -9.15 -25.13 8.95
C ARG A 451 -10.53 -24.88 8.37
N ARG A 452 -11.16 -25.90 7.83
CA ARG A 452 -12.47 -25.78 7.20
C ARG A 452 -13.55 -25.43 8.23
N GLU A 453 -13.60 -26.17 9.32
CA GLU A 453 -14.54 -25.94 10.42
C GLU A 453 -14.34 -24.54 11.03
N TRP A 454 -13.09 -24.14 11.24
CA TRP A 454 -12.77 -22.79 11.69
C TRP A 454 -13.30 -21.71 10.75
N LEU A 455 -13.07 -21.83 9.45
CA LEU A 455 -13.57 -20.86 8.47
C LEU A 455 -15.08 -20.87 8.33
N GLU A 456 -15.74 -22.01 8.52
CA GLU A 456 -17.21 -22.10 8.54
C GLU A 456 -17.76 -21.32 9.75
N ALA A 457 -17.15 -21.43 10.93
CA ALA A 457 -17.52 -20.63 12.10
C ALA A 457 -17.26 -19.14 11.87
N VAL A 458 -16.09 -18.76 11.33
CA VAL A 458 -15.76 -17.36 10.98
C VAL A 458 -16.78 -16.78 10.01
N ARG A 459 -17.19 -17.52 8.97
CA ARG A 459 -18.22 -17.06 8.01
C ARG A 459 -19.60 -16.95 8.63
N SER A 460 -19.90 -17.79 9.60
CA SER A 460 -21.19 -17.75 10.28
C SER A 460 -21.30 -16.52 11.16
N ILE A 461 -20.28 -16.21 11.93
CA ILE A 461 -20.28 -14.99 12.75
C ILE A 461 -20.15 -13.72 11.86
N ASP A 462 -19.37 -13.74 10.78
CA ASP A 462 -19.30 -12.64 9.81
C ASP A 462 -20.70 -12.28 9.30
N ARG A 463 -21.50 -13.27 8.89
CA ARG A 463 -22.86 -13.02 8.42
C ARG A 463 -23.77 -12.44 9.49
N ALA A 464 -23.62 -12.89 10.74
CA ALA A 464 -24.43 -12.41 11.85
C ALA A 464 -24.05 -10.98 12.27
N MET A 465 -22.78 -10.59 12.14
CA MET A 465 -22.28 -9.27 12.51
C MET A 465 -22.49 -8.19 11.44
N ARG A 466 -23.02 -8.56 10.26
CA ARG A 466 -23.21 -7.59 9.18
C ARG A 466 -24.27 -6.56 9.53
N GLY A 467 -23.98 -5.32 9.20
CA GLY A 467 -24.77 -4.15 9.56
C GLY A 467 -23.97 -3.15 10.39
N PRO A 468 -24.64 -2.26 11.13
CA PRO A 468 -23.97 -1.23 11.91
C PRO A 468 -23.05 -1.79 12.97
N ARG A 469 -21.90 -1.11 13.15
CA ARG A 469 -20.88 -1.47 14.13
C ARG A 469 -21.44 -1.54 15.55
N PRO A 470 -21.27 -2.67 16.27
CA PRO A 470 -21.60 -2.75 17.67
C PRO A 470 -20.62 -1.92 18.52
N SER A 471 -20.89 -1.77 19.82
CA SER A 471 -19.91 -1.23 20.77
C SER A 471 -18.65 -2.09 20.78
N GLY A 472 -17.51 -1.50 21.15
CA GLY A 472 -16.22 -2.19 21.12
C GLY A 472 -16.08 -3.33 22.14
N GLY A 473 -14.98 -4.09 22.00
CA GLY A 473 -14.63 -5.20 22.87
C GLY A 473 -15.24 -6.55 22.46
N LEU A 474 -14.63 -7.65 22.92
CA LEU A 474 -15.03 -9.01 22.55
C LEU A 474 -16.44 -9.39 23.02
N ALA A 475 -16.87 -8.88 24.17
CA ALA A 475 -18.19 -9.15 24.73
C ALA A 475 -19.34 -8.66 23.83
N ALA A 476 -19.11 -7.64 23.01
CA ALA A 476 -20.09 -7.11 22.09
C ALA A 476 -20.56 -8.14 21.03
N TYR A 477 -19.79 -9.19 20.81
CA TYR A 477 -20.07 -10.20 19.79
C TYR A 477 -20.72 -11.47 20.30
N GLU A 478 -20.92 -11.65 21.62
CA GLU A 478 -21.52 -12.85 22.22
C GLU A 478 -22.93 -13.15 21.66
N ARG A 479 -23.76 -12.12 21.48
CA ARG A 479 -25.09 -12.24 20.88
C ARG A 479 -25.00 -12.79 19.46
N TYR A 480 -24.12 -12.22 18.63
CA TYR A 480 -23.95 -12.64 17.24
C TYR A 480 -23.42 -14.07 17.11
N ALA A 481 -22.54 -14.47 18.01
CA ALA A 481 -22.03 -15.85 18.06
C ALA A 481 -23.12 -16.85 18.45
N SER A 482 -24.01 -16.47 19.37
CA SER A 482 -25.17 -17.27 19.76
C SER A 482 -26.17 -17.38 18.61
N GLU A 483 -26.52 -16.29 17.96
CA GLU A 483 -27.41 -16.24 16.81
C GLU A 483 -26.86 -17.06 15.61
N ALA A 484 -25.54 -17.02 15.41
CA ALA A 484 -24.85 -17.79 14.40
C ALA A 484 -24.66 -19.28 14.76
N GLY A 485 -25.01 -19.71 15.97
CA GLY A 485 -24.82 -21.10 16.44
C GLY A 485 -23.37 -21.51 16.66
N VAL A 486 -22.46 -20.55 16.95
CA VAL A 486 -21.03 -20.77 17.12
C VAL A 486 -20.50 -20.30 18.49
N ALA A 487 -21.35 -20.27 19.51
CA ALA A 487 -21.03 -19.74 20.83
C ALA A 487 -19.81 -20.44 21.50
N GLU A 488 -19.72 -21.77 21.46
CA GLU A 488 -18.59 -22.51 22.03
C GLU A 488 -17.27 -22.19 21.34
N TRP A 489 -17.29 -22.06 20.02
CA TRP A 489 -16.12 -21.64 19.25
C TRP A 489 -15.73 -20.20 19.60
N TRP A 490 -16.72 -19.33 19.76
CA TRP A 490 -16.49 -17.93 20.14
C TRP A 490 -15.86 -17.79 21.53
N ASP A 491 -16.29 -18.59 22.49
CA ASP A 491 -15.67 -18.65 23.82
C ASP A 491 -14.17 -19.01 23.76
N ASP A 492 -13.77 -19.93 22.86
CA ASP A 492 -12.36 -20.27 22.64
C ASP A 492 -11.61 -19.08 22.02
N VAL A 493 -12.21 -18.41 21.03
CA VAL A 493 -11.63 -17.18 20.42
C VAL A 493 -11.45 -16.08 21.48
N CYS A 494 -12.46 -15.84 22.32
CA CYS A 494 -12.40 -14.84 23.38
C CYS A 494 -11.25 -15.13 24.36
N LYS A 495 -11.09 -16.37 24.80
CA LYS A 495 -9.99 -16.78 25.69
C LYS A 495 -8.62 -16.51 25.08
N LYS A 496 -8.46 -16.77 23.78
CA LYS A 496 -7.21 -16.54 23.04
C LYS A 496 -6.89 -15.05 22.88
N LEU A 497 -7.89 -14.24 22.57
CA LEU A 497 -7.72 -12.81 22.31
C LEU A 497 -7.85 -11.91 23.55
N ALA A 498 -8.34 -12.43 24.68
CA ALA A 498 -8.49 -11.67 25.93
C ALA A 498 -7.22 -10.90 26.37
N PRO A 499 -6.00 -11.45 26.22
CA PRO A 499 -4.79 -10.72 26.60
C PRO A 499 -4.52 -9.43 25.79
N LEU A 500 -5.23 -9.22 24.68
CA LEU A 500 -5.18 -7.98 23.89
C LEU A 500 -6.11 -6.89 24.43
N GLN A 501 -7.07 -7.24 25.30
CA GLN A 501 -7.94 -6.28 25.97
C GLN A 501 -7.18 -5.69 27.17
N VAL A 502 -6.52 -4.57 26.96
CA VAL A 502 -5.77 -3.86 28.02
C VAL A 502 -6.46 -2.54 28.31
N ASP A 503 -6.86 -2.36 29.55
CA ASP A 503 -7.41 -1.09 30.01
C ASP A 503 -6.33 0.00 30.03
N GLY A 504 -6.50 0.96 29.19
CA GLY A 504 -6.04 2.32 29.07
C GLY A 504 -4.68 2.71 29.68
N GLY A 505 -3.70 2.88 28.84
CA GLY A 505 -2.45 3.56 29.11
C GLY A 505 -1.25 2.91 28.44
N PRO A 506 -0.13 3.65 28.28
CA PRO A 506 1.07 3.08 27.65
C PRO A 506 1.59 1.86 28.43
N ALA A 507 1.78 0.73 27.76
CA ALA A 507 2.39 -0.48 28.29
C ALA A 507 3.80 -0.71 27.73
N SER A 508 4.56 -1.64 28.32
CA SER A 508 5.88 -2.01 27.80
C SER A 508 5.78 -2.61 26.41
N LEU A 509 6.54 -2.09 25.44
CA LEU A 509 6.61 -2.64 24.10
C LEU A 509 7.08 -4.10 24.10
N ALA A 510 8.00 -4.47 25.01
CA ALA A 510 8.43 -5.86 25.16
C ALA A 510 7.28 -6.78 25.58
N THR A 511 6.44 -6.34 26.53
CA THR A 511 5.26 -7.10 26.97
C THR A 511 4.24 -7.24 25.82
N TRP A 512 4.01 -6.19 25.04
CA TRP A 512 3.16 -6.26 23.84
C TRP A 512 3.65 -7.32 22.84
N LEU A 513 4.97 -7.35 22.58
CA LEU A 513 5.56 -8.32 21.66
C LEU A 513 5.44 -9.76 22.20
N ASP A 514 5.64 -9.97 23.52
CA ASP A 514 5.43 -11.28 24.14
C ASP A 514 3.96 -11.73 24.00
N THR A 515 3.01 -10.86 24.28
CA THR A 515 1.57 -11.13 24.14
C THR A 515 1.16 -11.44 22.69
N LEU A 516 1.55 -10.57 21.75
CA LEU A 516 1.24 -10.77 20.32
C LEU A 516 1.84 -12.06 19.78
N SER A 517 3.07 -12.39 20.16
CA SER A 517 3.74 -13.62 19.72
C SER A 517 3.04 -14.86 20.24
N ALA A 518 2.68 -14.87 21.52
CA ALA A 518 1.98 -15.99 22.14
C ALA A 518 0.61 -16.25 21.48
N ILE A 519 -0.16 -15.18 21.21
CA ILE A 519 -1.45 -15.29 20.54
C ILE A 519 -1.29 -15.73 19.08
N ALA A 520 -0.33 -15.17 18.37
CA ALA A 520 -0.06 -15.55 16.99
C ALA A 520 0.33 -17.02 16.87
N GLU A 521 1.15 -17.52 17.81
CA GLU A 521 1.56 -18.92 17.89
C GLU A 521 0.39 -19.83 18.26
N ASP A 522 -0.46 -19.46 19.23
CA ASP A 522 -1.67 -20.23 19.56
C ASP A 522 -2.67 -20.32 18.40
N LEU A 523 -2.79 -19.29 17.60
CA LEU A 523 -3.67 -19.25 16.42
C LEU A 523 -3.11 -19.98 15.21
N ALA A 524 -1.81 -19.84 14.94
CA ALA A 524 -1.17 -20.32 13.70
C ALA A 524 -0.30 -21.57 13.90
N GLY A 525 0.08 -21.90 15.13
CA GLY A 525 1.01 -22.98 15.44
C GLY A 525 2.40 -22.77 14.84
N ASP A 526 3.13 -23.86 14.61
CA ASP A 526 4.49 -23.85 14.07
C ASP A 526 4.57 -23.24 12.66
N ASP A 527 3.47 -23.19 11.91
CA ASP A 527 3.40 -22.59 10.58
C ASP A 527 3.75 -21.09 10.58
N LEU A 528 3.60 -20.42 11.73
CA LEU A 528 3.99 -19.01 11.90
C LEU A 528 5.49 -18.82 11.64
N TRP A 529 6.32 -19.76 12.09
CA TRP A 529 7.79 -19.66 12.10
C TRP A 529 8.47 -20.43 10.96
N ALA A 530 7.70 -21.26 10.24
CA ALA A 530 8.25 -22.29 9.36
C ALA A 530 8.97 -21.80 8.10
N ARG A 531 8.67 -20.62 7.61
CA ARG A 531 9.19 -20.08 6.33
C ARG A 531 10.19 -18.94 6.55
N GLU A 532 10.71 -18.39 5.45
CA GLU A 532 11.64 -17.25 5.51
C GLU A 532 11.03 -16.04 6.20
N ASP A 533 9.77 -15.75 5.92
CA ASP A 533 9.04 -14.68 6.59
C ASP A 533 8.84 -14.95 8.08
N GLY A 534 8.52 -16.18 8.46
CA GLY A 534 8.44 -16.58 9.87
C GLY A 534 9.78 -16.46 10.60
N ARG A 535 10.87 -16.91 9.97
CA ARG A 535 12.23 -16.75 10.54
C ARG A 535 12.65 -15.28 10.66
N ALA A 536 12.29 -14.46 9.66
CA ALA A 536 12.55 -13.02 9.71
C ALA A 536 11.74 -12.36 10.84
N LEU A 537 10.46 -12.74 10.99
CA LEU A 537 9.59 -12.28 12.05
C LEU A 537 10.13 -12.64 13.43
N SER A 538 10.58 -13.89 13.64
CA SER A 538 11.16 -14.35 14.90
C SER A 538 12.40 -13.52 15.29
N ARG A 539 13.32 -13.30 14.33
CA ARG A 539 14.50 -12.45 14.56
C ARG A 539 14.13 -11.01 14.90
N PHE A 540 13.16 -10.45 14.16
CA PHE A 540 12.66 -9.11 14.42
C PHE A 540 12.10 -8.98 15.83
N ILE A 541 11.20 -9.87 16.22
CA ILE A 541 10.57 -9.85 17.54
C ILE A 541 11.62 -9.98 18.64
N GLU A 542 12.58 -10.89 18.51
CA GLU A 542 13.63 -11.10 19.50
C GLU A 542 14.50 -9.85 19.68
N GLN A 543 15.00 -9.28 18.59
CA GLN A 543 15.82 -8.06 18.62
C GLN A 543 15.04 -6.87 19.17
N PHE A 544 13.82 -6.66 18.66
CA PHE A 544 12.99 -5.53 19.04
C PHE A 544 12.59 -5.60 20.51
N ARG A 545 12.22 -6.79 20.99
CA ARG A 545 11.88 -7.08 22.39
C ARG A 545 13.05 -6.86 23.33
N LEU A 546 14.24 -7.40 22.98
CA LEU A 546 15.46 -7.27 23.79
C LEU A 546 15.80 -5.79 24.01
N ASN A 547 15.88 -5.01 22.94
CA ASN A 547 16.23 -3.61 22.98
C ASN A 547 15.14 -2.73 23.62
N ALA A 548 13.86 -3.04 23.37
CA ALA A 548 12.75 -2.34 24.02
C ALA A 548 12.73 -2.55 25.54
N ARG A 549 13.12 -3.75 26.02
CA ARG A 549 13.23 -4.06 27.45
C ARG A 549 14.42 -3.33 28.08
N GLU A 550 15.57 -3.30 27.39
CA GLU A 550 16.77 -2.62 27.87
C GLU A 550 16.54 -1.11 28.03
N VAL A 551 15.89 -0.47 27.09
CA VAL A 551 15.59 0.96 27.12
C VAL A 551 14.35 1.29 27.96
N GLY A 552 13.47 0.32 28.19
CA GLY A 552 12.22 0.53 28.93
C GLY A 552 11.12 1.24 28.09
N THR A 553 11.11 1.03 26.78
CA THR A 553 10.18 1.69 25.84
C THR A 553 8.74 1.31 26.14
N ARG A 554 7.87 2.31 26.29
CA ARG A 554 6.44 2.17 26.51
C ARG A 554 5.65 2.75 25.33
N ILE A 555 4.52 2.10 25.01
CA ILE A 555 3.68 2.47 23.87
C ILE A 555 2.21 2.32 24.21
N ALA A 556 1.38 3.21 23.69
CA ALA A 556 -0.06 3.12 23.77
C ALA A 556 -0.58 2.06 22.77
N SER A 557 -1.71 1.43 23.09
CA SER A 557 -2.30 0.36 22.27
C SER A 557 -2.64 0.81 20.85
N ASP A 558 -3.12 2.03 20.68
CA ASP A 558 -3.49 2.64 19.40
C ASP A 558 -2.28 2.94 18.49
N GLU A 559 -1.08 3.09 19.07
CA GLU A 559 0.17 3.31 18.33
C GLU A 559 0.87 2.01 17.90
N LEU A 560 0.54 0.88 18.56
CA LEU A 560 1.27 -0.39 18.43
C LEU A 560 1.37 -0.87 16.99
N HIS A 561 0.24 -0.91 16.28
CA HIS A 561 0.19 -1.30 14.87
C HIS A 561 1.13 -0.44 13.99
N THR A 562 1.11 0.88 14.18
CA THR A 562 1.92 1.81 13.40
C THR A 562 3.41 1.61 13.64
N VAL A 563 3.83 1.47 14.90
CA VAL A 563 5.24 1.25 15.26
C VAL A 563 5.77 -0.06 14.70
N LEU A 564 5.01 -1.15 14.84
CA LEU A 564 5.42 -2.45 14.31
C LEU A 564 5.46 -2.46 12.78
N ARG A 565 4.48 -1.86 12.11
CA ARG A 565 4.47 -1.74 10.65
C ARG A 565 5.71 -0.99 10.16
N ASP A 566 5.99 0.20 10.71
CA ASP A 566 7.10 1.05 10.29
C ASP A 566 8.48 0.40 10.57
N ALA A 567 8.57 -0.43 11.62
CA ALA A 567 9.79 -1.19 11.89
C ALA A 567 9.95 -2.39 10.93
N MET A 568 8.88 -3.13 10.68
CA MET A 568 8.89 -4.29 9.78
C MET A 568 9.01 -3.91 8.30
N GLU A 569 8.65 -2.70 7.92
CA GLU A 569 8.82 -2.17 6.56
C GLU A 569 10.29 -2.13 6.13
N GLN A 570 11.20 -1.93 7.08
CA GLN A 570 12.64 -1.86 6.83
C GLN A 570 13.29 -3.25 6.66
N ILE A 571 12.55 -4.33 6.90
CA ILE A 571 13.08 -5.70 6.88
C ILE A 571 12.66 -6.37 5.58
N ALA A 572 13.62 -6.62 4.71
CA ALA A 572 13.40 -7.35 3.47
C ALA A 572 13.47 -8.85 3.67
N VAL A 573 12.40 -9.55 3.36
CA VAL A 573 12.33 -11.02 3.32
C VAL A 573 12.61 -11.48 1.90
N ARG A 574 13.65 -12.29 1.74
CA ARG A 574 14.08 -12.83 0.44
C ARG A 574 13.97 -14.34 0.43
N PRO A 575 13.53 -14.97 -0.67
CA PRO A 575 13.59 -16.41 -0.83
C PRO A 575 15.03 -16.92 -0.66
N PRO A 576 15.28 -18.11 -0.10
CA PRO A 576 16.63 -18.65 0.12
C PRO A 576 17.34 -18.98 -1.17
N TYR A 577 16.60 -19.23 -2.23
CA TYR A 577 17.14 -19.58 -3.55
C TYR A 577 16.59 -18.60 -4.58
N GLY A 578 17.47 -18.16 -5.49
CA GLY A 578 17.08 -17.32 -6.63
C GLY A 578 16.02 -18.01 -7.47
N GLY A 579 15.22 -17.21 -8.15
CA GLY A 579 14.19 -17.68 -9.06
C GLY A 579 14.78 -18.25 -10.35
N HIS A 580 14.20 -17.89 -11.48
CA HIS A 580 14.68 -18.30 -12.79
C HIS A 580 16.12 -17.79 -13.04
N PRO A 581 17.09 -18.64 -13.42
CA PRO A 581 18.52 -18.29 -13.44
C PRO A 581 18.88 -17.18 -14.45
N ARG A 582 18.00 -16.86 -15.36
CA ARG A 582 18.20 -15.86 -16.42
C ARG A 582 17.31 -14.64 -16.29
N VAL A 583 16.46 -14.55 -15.23
CA VAL A 583 15.53 -13.42 -15.02
C VAL A 583 15.74 -12.83 -13.64
N ALA A 584 16.16 -11.60 -13.60
CA ALA A 584 16.35 -10.88 -12.34
C ALA A 584 15.64 -9.52 -12.35
N ILE A 585 15.14 -9.11 -11.19
CA ILE A 585 14.56 -7.79 -10.96
C ILE A 585 15.42 -7.08 -9.92
N TYR A 586 15.94 -5.92 -10.29
CA TYR A 586 16.88 -5.16 -9.49
C TYR A 586 16.33 -3.78 -9.14
N GLY A 587 16.68 -3.30 -7.95
CA GLY A 587 16.73 -1.87 -7.67
C GLY A 587 17.97 -1.22 -8.31
N LEU A 588 18.12 0.10 -8.16
CA LEU A 588 19.21 0.83 -8.80
C LEU A 588 20.59 0.39 -8.27
N LEU A 589 20.74 0.27 -6.96
CA LEU A 589 22.02 -0.14 -6.36
C LEU A 589 22.38 -1.58 -6.72
N GLU A 590 21.39 -2.47 -6.73
CA GLU A 590 21.61 -3.88 -7.03
C GLU A 590 21.91 -4.15 -8.52
N SER A 591 21.51 -3.25 -9.40
CA SER A 591 21.79 -3.37 -10.84
C SER A 591 23.25 -3.10 -11.19
N ARG A 592 23.98 -2.42 -10.30
CA ARG A 592 25.39 -2.09 -10.54
C ARG A 592 26.24 -3.33 -10.71
N MET A 593 27.12 -3.31 -11.69
CA MET A 593 28.03 -4.40 -12.08
C MET A 593 27.35 -5.67 -12.59
N THR A 594 26.01 -5.73 -12.67
CA THR A 594 25.30 -6.89 -13.22
C THR A 594 25.52 -7.01 -14.73
N ARG A 595 25.42 -8.24 -15.24
CA ARG A 595 25.40 -8.51 -16.69
C ARG A 595 24.03 -9.02 -17.08
N ALA A 596 23.43 -8.38 -18.07
CA ALA A 596 22.27 -8.90 -18.78
C ALA A 596 22.39 -8.57 -20.27
N ASP A 597 21.84 -9.42 -21.11
CA ASP A 597 21.80 -9.22 -22.56
C ASP A 597 20.69 -8.22 -22.93
N LEU A 598 19.58 -8.27 -22.18
CA LEU A 598 18.49 -7.31 -22.22
C LEU A 598 18.31 -6.68 -20.85
N VAL A 599 18.38 -5.34 -20.79
CA VAL A 599 18.05 -4.54 -19.60
C VAL A 599 16.77 -3.77 -19.86
N ILE A 600 15.77 -3.92 -18.99
CA ILE A 600 14.50 -3.21 -19.06
C ILE A 600 14.45 -2.23 -17.89
N CYS A 601 14.56 -0.94 -18.19
CA CYS A 601 14.45 0.13 -17.21
C CYS A 601 12.96 0.53 -17.08
N GLY A 602 12.33 0.13 -15.98
CA GLY A 602 10.90 0.37 -15.75
C GLY A 602 10.62 1.56 -14.84
N GLY A 603 9.48 2.23 -15.07
CA GLY A 603 9.03 3.35 -14.25
C GLY A 603 9.78 4.65 -14.50
N LEU A 604 10.16 4.95 -15.75
CA LEU A 604 10.86 6.18 -16.12
C LEU A 604 9.92 7.39 -16.14
N ASN A 605 9.29 7.66 -14.99
CA ASN A 605 8.50 8.84 -14.71
C ASN A 605 9.21 9.73 -13.69
N GLU A 606 8.98 11.04 -13.79
CA GLU A 606 9.51 12.03 -12.84
C GLU A 606 8.95 11.74 -11.43
N GLY A 607 9.82 11.79 -10.43
CA GLY A 607 9.47 11.39 -9.07
C GLY A 607 9.66 9.90 -8.77
N THR A 608 9.68 9.04 -9.79
CA THR A 608 9.98 7.61 -9.67
C THR A 608 11.45 7.34 -10.05
N TRP A 609 11.84 7.66 -11.26
CA TRP A 609 13.23 7.56 -11.70
C TRP A 609 13.61 8.83 -12.51
N PRO A 610 14.31 9.79 -11.92
CA PRO A 610 14.83 9.80 -10.54
C PRO A 610 13.74 10.00 -9.50
N THR A 611 13.98 9.43 -8.31
CA THR A 611 13.14 9.72 -7.14
C THR A 611 13.27 11.17 -6.76
N THR A 612 12.15 11.78 -6.32
CA THR A 612 12.18 13.16 -5.82
C THR A 612 13.12 13.25 -4.60
N PRO A 613 14.13 14.13 -4.62
CA PRO A 613 15.02 14.27 -3.49
C PRO A 613 14.24 14.81 -2.29
N SER A 614 14.20 14.05 -1.20
CA SER A 614 13.67 14.54 0.07
C SER A 614 14.68 15.50 0.70
N THR A 615 14.21 16.65 1.17
CA THR A 615 15.02 17.53 2.01
C THR A 615 15.23 16.85 3.37
N ASP A 616 16.40 17.07 3.96
CA ASP A 616 16.65 16.61 5.33
C ASP A 616 15.67 17.33 6.28
N PRO A 617 14.94 16.61 7.15
CA PRO A 617 13.92 17.22 8.01
C PRO A 617 14.49 18.02 9.18
N LEU A 618 15.78 17.83 9.49
CA LEU A 618 16.44 18.42 10.66
C LEU A 618 17.41 19.53 10.27
N LEU A 619 18.10 19.40 9.14
CA LEU A 619 19.12 20.33 8.67
C LEU A 619 18.73 20.95 7.33
N ALA A 620 18.63 22.27 7.29
CA ALA A 620 18.35 22.99 6.06
C ALA A 620 19.47 22.77 5.01
N PRO A 621 19.15 22.74 3.69
CA PRO A 621 20.16 22.54 2.64
C PRO A 621 21.35 23.50 2.67
N ALA A 622 21.13 24.74 3.17
CA ALA A 622 22.20 25.72 3.33
C ALA A 622 23.20 25.31 4.42
N ILE A 623 22.70 24.72 5.50
CA ILE A 623 23.52 24.19 6.60
C ILE A 623 24.33 22.97 6.13
N LEU A 624 23.72 22.01 5.47
CA LEU A 624 24.43 20.84 4.93
C LEU A 624 25.57 21.27 4.02
N ARG A 625 25.36 22.26 3.15
CA ARG A 625 26.43 22.81 2.30
C ARG A 625 27.55 23.51 3.11
N ALA A 626 27.16 24.25 4.13
CA ALA A 626 28.15 24.91 5.00
C ALA A 626 29.01 23.90 5.76
N LEU A 627 28.44 22.72 6.09
CA LEU A 627 29.14 21.61 6.71
C LEU A 627 29.91 20.72 5.71
N GLY A 628 29.96 21.08 4.42
CA GLY A 628 30.65 20.27 3.42
C GLY A 628 29.96 18.95 3.08
N VAL A 629 28.65 18.84 3.30
CA VAL A 629 27.83 17.66 2.98
C VAL A 629 27.12 17.86 1.63
N PRO A 630 27.18 16.87 0.70
CA PRO A 630 26.50 16.97 -0.58
C PRO A 630 24.99 17.17 -0.40
N GLY A 631 24.39 18.04 -1.21
CA GLY A 631 22.95 18.29 -1.20
C GLY A 631 22.12 17.07 -1.65
N SER A 632 20.82 17.10 -1.38
CA SER A 632 19.90 16.00 -1.77
C SER A 632 19.88 15.72 -3.28
N GLU A 633 20.16 16.72 -4.12
CA GLU A 633 20.27 16.61 -5.58
C GLU A 633 21.38 15.63 -6.03
N PHE A 634 22.38 15.37 -5.18
CA PHE A 634 23.43 14.38 -5.43
C PHE A 634 22.86 12.99 -5.73
N ARG A 635 21.71 12.62 -5.14
CA ARG A 635 21.00 11.36 -5.41
C ARG A 635 20.47 11.27 -6.84
N ILE A 636 20.09 12.40 -7.45
CA ILE A 636 19.69 12.44 -8.86
C ILE A 636 20.91 12.10 -9.74
N GLY A 637 22.10 12.61 -9.40
CA GLY A 637 23.33 12.27 -10.10
C GLY A 637 23.68 10.77 -10.04
N LEU A 638 23.46 10.14 -8.87
CA LEU A 638 23.62 8.70 -8.72
C LEU A 638 22.59 7.93 -9.57
N SER A 639 21.30 8.33 -9.57
CA SER A 639 20.27 7.74 -10.41
C SER A 639 20.57 7.91 -11.91
N ALA A 640 21.17 9.03 -12.30
CA ALA A 640 21.63 9.27 -13.68
C ALA A 640 22.79 8.34 -14.05
N HIS A 641 23.72 8.09 -13.11
CA HIS A 641 24.81 7.13 -13.29
C HIS A 641 24.28 5.71 -13.48
N ASP A 642 23.30 5.29 -12.68
CA ASP A 642 22.70 3.95 -12.81
C ASP A 642 22.00 3.77 -14.17
N LEU A 643 21.32 4.82 -14.67
CA LEU A 643 20.75 4.79 -16.02
C LEU A 643 21.84 4.77 -17.11
N ALA A 644 22.91 5.56 -16.96
CA ALA A 644 24.02 5.55 -17.91
C ALA A 644 24.70 4.16 -17.98
N ALA A 645 24.86 3.49 -16.84
CA ALA A 645 25.35 2.12 -16.75
C ALA A 645 24.39 1.13 -17.44
N ALA A 646 23.07 1.24 -17.20
CA ALA A 646 22.06 0.41 -17.86
C ALA A 646 22.07 0.56 -19.37
N LEU A 647 22.26 1.76 -19.89
CA LEU A 647 22.41 2.05 -21.33
C LEU A 647 23.64 1.36 -21.95
N GLY A 648 24.58 0.90 -21.15
CA GLY A 648 25.74 0.11 -21.58
C GLY A 648 25.45 -1.35 -21.92
N ALA A 649 24.23 -1.88 -21.67
CA ALA A 649 23.85 -3.24 -22.03
C ALA A 649 23.65 -3.42 -23.54
N PRO A 650 23.76 -4.65 -24.09
CA PRO A 650 23.52 -4.92 -25.51
C PRO A 650 22.18 -4.43 -26.02
N GLU A 651 21.12 -4.87 -25.37
CA GLU A 651 19.74 -4.41 -25.63
C GLU A 651 19.18 -3.71 -24.42
N VAL A 652 18.48 -2.58 -24.64
CA VAL A 652 17.87 -1.80 -23.57
C VAL A 652 16.45 -1.40 -23.95
N VAL A 653 15.51 -1.55 -23.02
CA VAL A 653 14.17 -1.01 -23.15
C VAL A 653 13.95 0.02 -22.04
N LEU A 654 13.60 1.23 -22.42
CA LEU A 654 13.26 2.33 -21.51
C LEU A 654 11.74 2.44 -21.43
N SER A 655 11.16 2.08 -20.29
CA SER A 655 9.72 1.94 -20.12
C SER A 655 9.15 2.97 -19.17
N ARG A 656 7.96 3.48 -19.51
CA ARG A 656 7.17 4.35 -18.65
C ARG A 656 5.67 4.14 -18.85
N SER A 657 4.88 4.54 -17.87
CA SER A 657 3.42 4.72 -17.98
C SER A 657 3.04 6.20 -18.21
N VAL A 658 1.94 6.43 -18.95
CA VAL A 658 1.37 7.79 -19.16
C VAL A 658 0.57 8.22 -17.92
N ARG A 659 0.00 7.25 -17.19
CA ARG A 659 -0.80 7.47 -15.96
C ARG A 659 -0.36 6.51 -14.88
N ASP A 660 -0.41 6.98 -13.66
CA ASP A 660 -0.27 6.18 -12.44
C ASP A 660 -1.54 6.26 -11.59
N MET A 661 -1.46 5.87 -10.32
CA MET A 661 -2.61 5.90 -9.40
C MET A 661 -3.05 7.32 -9.04
N ASP A 662 -2.15 8.30 -9.14
CA ASP A 662 -2.40 9.70 -8.79
C ASP A 662 -2.87 10.52 -10.01
N GLY A 663 -2.81 9.96 -11.22
CA GLY A 663 -3.27 10.61 -12.43
C GLY A 663 -2.26 10.62 -13.59
N PRO A 664 -2.21 11.69 -14.41
CA PRO A 664 -1.24 11.80 -15.50
C PRO A 664 0.20 11.87 -14.98
N ALA A 665 1.06 10.96 -15.44
CA ALA A 665 2.47 10.90 -15.04
C ALA A 665 3.37 11.67 -16.00
N ILE A 666 4.32 12.43 -15.45
CA ILE A 666 5.29 13.23 -16.22
C ILE A 666 6.45 12.31 -16.64
N PRO A 667 6.90 12.33 -17.91
CA PRO A 667 8.09 11.60 -18.32
C PRO A 667 9.32 12.00 -17.49
N SER A 668 10.16 11.03 -17.16
CA SER A 668 11.44 11.28 -16.52
C SER A 668 12.28 12.30 -17.28
N ARG A 669 12.91 13.23 -16.57
CA ARG A 669 13.87 14.18 -17.15
C ARG A 669 14.98 13.48 -17.95
N PHE A 670 15.33 12.27 -17.58
CA PHE A 670 16.32 11.46 -18.29
C PHE A 670 15.78 10.98 -19.65
N LEU A 671 14.54 10.52 -19.68
CA LEU A 671 13.87 10.11 -20.91
C LEU A 671 13.70 11.29 -21.87
N LEU A 672 13.29 12.46 -21.36
CA LEU A 672 13.18 13.68 -22.14
C LEU A 672 14.54 14.11 -22.77
N ARG A 673 15.65 13.91 -22.03
CA ARG A 673 16.98 14.16 -22.58
C ARG A 673 17.36 13.17 -23.68
N ILE A 674 16.98 11.89 -23.56
CA ILE A 674 17.19 10.86 -24.57
C ILE A 674 16.40 11.21 -25.84
N GLU A 675 15.13 11.58 -25.71
CA GLU A 675 14.29 11.99 -26.82
C GLU A 675 14.84 13.26 -27.51
N ALA A 676 15.32 14.23 -26.73
CA ALA A 676 15.95 15.44 -27.25
C ALA A 676 17.26 15.14 -28.02
N LEU A 677 18.09 14.22 -27.51
CA LEU A 677 19.30 13.80 -28.21
C LEU A 677 18.99 13.07 -29.52
N LEU A 678 17.99 12.18 -29.51
CA LEU A 678 17.56 11.42 -30.69
C LEU A 678 16.90 12.33 -31.75
N GLY A 679 16.14 13.35 -31.30
CA GLY A 679 15.47 14.33 -32.17
C GLY A 679 14.51 13.64 -33.14
N ASP A 680 14.75 13.81 -34.43
CA ASP A 680 13.98 13.24 -35.55
C ASP A 680 13.96 11.71 -35.58
N ARG A 681 14.91 11.05 -34.91
CA ARG A 681 15.05 9.59 -34.88
C ARG A 681 14.28 8.90 -33.76
N VAL A 682 13.57 9.60 -32.89
CA VAL A 682 12.79 9.00 -31.79
C VAL A 682 11.84 7.92 -32.30
N GLY A 683 11.24 8.12 -33.49
CA GLY A 683 10.33 7.15 -34.10
C GLY A 683 10.95 5.77 -34.37
N GLU A 684 12.27 5.72 -34.70
CA GLU A 684 13.00 4.48 -34.98
C GLU A 684 13.20 3.63 -33.72
N HIS A 685 13.13 4.27 -32.55
CA HIS A 685 13.36 3.64 -31.24
C HIS A 685 12.08 3.22 -30.51
N ARG A 686 10.88 3.53 -31.02
CA ARG A 686 9.63 3.21 -30.36
C ARG A 686 9.31 1.72 -30.37
N GLU A 687 9.06 1.15 -29.20
CA GLU A 687 8.51 -0.19 -29.01
C GLU A 687 6.99 -0.14 -29.15
N GLN A 688 6.45 -0.66 -30.25
CA GLN A 688 5.00 -0.63 -30.53
C GLN A 688 4.39 -2.03 -30.49
N GLN A 689 5.15 -3.07 -30.78
CA GLN A 689 4.65 -4.43 -30.90
C GLN A 689 4.20 -4.97 -29.54
N ILE A 690 5.04 -4.89 -28.54
CA ILE A 690 4.76 -5.39 -27.18
C ILE A 690 3.66 -4.58 -26.52
N THR A 691 3.64 -3.26 -26.70
CA THR A 691 2.57 -2.39 -26.17
C THR A 691 1.20 -2.69 -26.78
N ALA A 692 1.17 -3.13 -28.03
CA ALA A 692 -0.07 -3.57 -28.66
C ALA A 692 -0.50 -4.97 -28.21
N LEU A 693 0.45 -5.90 -27.98
CA LEU A 693 0.17 -7.27 -27.54
C LEU A 693 -0.32 -7.36 -26.08
N GLY A 694 0.20 -6.50 -25.18
CA GLY A 694 -0.15 -6.52 -23.77
C GLY A 694 -1.66 -6.59 -23.50
N PRO A 695 -2.44 -5.60 -23.94
CA PRO A 695 -3.89 -5.59 -23.76
C PRO A 695 -4.62 -6.74 -24.46
N MET A 696 -4.00 -7.37 -25.47
CA MET A 696 -4.61 -8.50 -26.17
C MET A 696 -4.56 -9.81 -25.38
N LEU A 697 -3.67 -9.94 -24.41
CA LEU A 697 -3.56 -11.14 -23.56
C LEU A 697 -4.84 -11.41 -22.75
N ASP A 698 -5.52 -10.35 -22.35
CA ASP A 698 -6.71 -10.40 -21.51
C ASP A 698 -7.99 -10.10 -22.32
N ARG A 699 -7.83 -9.90 -23.62
CA ARG A 699 -8.97 -9.65 -24.51
C ARG A 699 -9.61 -10.96 -24.93
N GLU A 700 -10.89 -11.08 -24.69
CA GLU A 700 -11.67 -12.23 -25.12
C GLU A 700 -11.72 -12.30 -26.66
N ALA A 701 -11.49 -13.51 -27.20
CA ALA A 701 -11.54 -13.74 -28.61
C ALA A 701 -13.02 -13.86 -29.05
N GLY A 702 -13.54 -12.84 -29.66
CA GLY A 702 -14.88 -12.79 -30.21
C GLY A 702 -15.54 -11.42 -30.10
N SER A 703 -16.65 -11.23 -30.76
CA SER A 703 -17.52 -10.08 -30.51
C SER A 703 -18.30 -10.34 -29.23
N THR A 704 -18.29 -9.42 -28.28
CA THR A 704 -19.24 -9.42 -27.17
C THR A 704 -20.64 -9.24 -27.75
N GLU A 705 -21.53 -10.20 -27.48
CA GLU A 705 -22.96 -9.99 -27.75
C GLU A 705 -23.49 -8.99 -26.73
N ASP A 706 -24.37 -8.09 -27.17
CA ASP A 706 -25.06 -7.17 -26.28
C ASP A 706 -25.87 -7.98 -25.27
N TYR A 707 -25.73 -7.66 -23.99
CA TYR A 707 -26.49 -8.33 -22.96
C TYR A 707 -27.95 -7.84 -23.02
N PRO A 708 -28.92 -8.74 -23.27
CA PRO A 708 -30.31 -8.33 -23.39
C PRO A 708 -30.91 -7.98 -22.03
N ARG A 709 -31.87 -7.08 -22.00
CA ARG A 709 -32.68 -6.78 -20.83
C ARG A 709 -33.24 -8.05 -20.21
N PRO A 710 -32.96 -8.37 -18.92
CA PRO A 710 -33.44 -9.60 -18.30
C PRO A 710 -34.96 -9.65 -18.20
N ARG A 711 -35.52 -10.81 -18.60
CA ARG A 711 -36.95 -11.12 -18.49
C ARG A 711 -37.16 -12.62 -18.23
N PRO A 712 -36.76 -13.11 -17.03
CA PRO A 712 -36.88 -14.52 -16.71
C PRO A 712 -38.34 -14.95 -16.68
N LYS A 713 -38.55 -16.20 -17.11
CA LYS A 713 -39.88 -16.81 -17.21
C LYS A 713 -39.84 -18.18 -16.51
N PRO A 714 -39.85 -18.22 -15.16
CA PRO A 714 -39.81 -19.47 -14.45
C PRO A 714 -41.09 -20.31 -14.69
N PRO A 715 -41.05 -21.64 -14.53
CA PRO A 715 -42.20 -22.50 -14.58
C PRO A 715 -43.30 -22.12 -13.59
N GLY A 716 -44.58 -22.48 -13.86
CA GLY A 716 -45.72 -22.07 -13.07
C GLY A 716 -45.68 -22.53 -11.60
N ASP A 717 -45.10 -23.67 -11.32
CA ASP A 717 -44.91 -24.21 -9.97
C ASP A 717 -43.94 -23.35 -9.12
N LEU A 718 -42.90 -22.76 -9.76
CA LEU A 718 -41.98 -21.86 -9.09
C LEU A 718 -42.56 -20.44 -8.91
N ARG A 719 -43.60 -20.06 -9.62
CA ARG A 719 -44.26 -18.77 -9.50
C ARG A 719 -45.28 -18.70 -8.37
N ASP A 720 -45.77 -19.85 -7.89
CA ASP A 720 -46.79 -19.92 -6.87
C ASP A 720 -46.21 -19.58 -5.48
N VAL A 721 -45.75 -18.33 -5.34
CA VAL A 721 -45.21 -17.79 -4.12
C VAL A 721 -46.18 -16.82 -3.44
N PRO A 722 -46.20 -16.72 -2.11
CA PRO A 722 -47.06 -15.78 -1.40
C PRO A 722 -46.58 -14.34 -1.68
N ILE A 723 -47.50 -13.38 -1.66
CA ILE A 723 -47.22 -11.96 -1.85
C ILE A 723 -47.20 -11.28 -0.49
N LYS A 724 -46.03 -10.69 -0.16
CA LYS A 724 -45.91 -9.82 1.01
C LYS A 724 -46.48 -8.44 0.68
N VAL A 725 -47.12 -7.77 1.65
CA VAL A 725 -47.75 -6.43 1.45
C VAL A 725 -46.74 -5.39 0.89
N THR A 726 -45.46 -5.53 1.17
CA THR A 726 -44.40 -4.67 0.61
C THR A 726 -43.82 -5.19 -0.72
N GLY A 727 -44.28 -6.34 -1.20
CA GLY A 727 -43.79 -6.99 -2.42
C GLY A 727 -44.63 -6.71 -3.67
N LEU A 728 -45.91 -6.28 -3.51
CA LEU A 728 -46.80 -6.04 -4.63
C LEU A 728 -46.33 -4.86 -5.50
N ASP A 729 -45.89 -3.80 -4.85
CA ASP A 729 -45.37 -2.60 -5.53
C ASP A 729 -44.15 -2.96 -6.40
N ARG A 730 -43.27 -3.82 -5.85
CA ARG A 730 -42.10 -4.36 -6.53
C ARG A 730 -42.48 -5.22 -7.74
N LEU A 731 -43.49 -6.06 -7.58
CA LEU A 731 -43.99 -6.93 -8.66
C LEU A 731 -44.58 -6.13 -9.84
N LEU A 732 -45.22 -5.02 -9.56
CA LEU A 732 -45.82 -4.15 -10.58
C LEU A 732 -44.82 -3.18 -11.19
N GLY A 733 -43.88 -2.67 -10.41
CA GLY A 733 -42.87 -1.70 -10.85
C GLY A 733 -41.63 -2.31 -11.50
N ASP A 734 -41.03 -3.27 -10.85
CA ASP A 734 -39.84 -4.00 -11.30
C ASP A 734 -39.96 -5.50 -11.00
N PRO A 735 -40.69 -6.24 -11.83
CA PRO A 735 -40.91 -7.67 -11.63
C PRO A 735 -39.62 -8.49 -11.44
N TYR A 736 -38.52 -8.13 -12.07
CA TYR A 736 -37.24 -8.81 -11.88
C TYR A 736 -36.77 -8.75 -10.42
N GLN A 737 -36.91 -7.63 -9.75
CA GLN A 737 -36.59 -7.53 -8.32
C GLN A 737 -37.48 -8.46 -7.47
N PHE A 738 -38.78 -8.59 -7.79
CA PHE A 738 -39.65 -9.56 -7.14
C PHE A 738 -39.22 -11.01 -7.39
N TYR A 739 -38.82 -11.32 -8.64
CA TYR A 739 -38.27 -12.62 -9.00
C TYR A 739 -37.01 -12.95 -8.19
N ALA A 740 -36.08 -12.03 -8.12
CA ALA A 740 -34.85 -12.20 -7.34
C ALA A 740 -35.11 -12.37 -5.84
N ALA A 741 -35.99 -11.51 -5.29
CA ALA A 741 -36.26 -11.50 -3.86
C ALA A 741 -37.15 -12.64 -3.36
N GLU A 742 -38.24 -12.97 -4.08
CA GLU A 742 -39.28 -13.85 -3.56
C GLU A 742 -39.26 -15.25 -4.21
N ILE A 743 -38.78 -15.38 -5.46
CA ILE A 743 -38.67 -16.67 -6.15
C ILE A 743 -37.26 -17.27 -5.94
N LEU A 744 -36.22 -16.48 -6.18
CA LEU A 744 -34.83 -16.93 -5.96
C LEU A 744 -34.38 -16.85 -4.51
N ASN A 745 -35.14 -16.15 -3.66
CA ASN A 745 -34.78 -15.89 -2.24
C ASN A 745 -33.40 -15.21 -2.05
N LEU A 746 -33.01 -14.38 -3.01
CA LEU A 746 -31.79 -13.60 -2.90
C LEU A 746 -32.01 -12.41 -1.98
N ARG A 747 -31.07 -12.17 -1.10
CA ARG A 747 -31.03 -11.00 -0.20
C ARG A 747 -29.63 -10.40 -0.25
N GLY A 748 -29.57 -9.09 -0.36
CA GLY A 748 -28.31 -8.36 -0.16
C GLY A 748 -27.79 -8.60 1.26
N LEU A 749 -26.48 -8.68 1.37
CA LEU A 749 -25.83 -8.64 2.69
C LEU A 749 -25.38 -7.19 2.95
N ASP A 750 -25.70 -6.69 4.12
CA ASP A 750 -25.10 -5.42 4.57
C ASP A 750 -23.57 -5.55 4.64
N ASP A 751 -22.89 -4.44 4.50
CA ASP A 751 -21.45 -4.40 4.72
C ASP A 751 -21.15 -4.70 6.19
N LEU A 752 -19.98 -5.26 6.42
CA LEU A 752 -19.43 -5.38 7.76
C LEU A 752 -18.99 -3.99 8.22
N ASP A 753 -19.41 -3.57 9.41
CA ASP A 753 -19.19 -2.19 9.92
C ASP A 753 -19.89 -1.12 9.06
N ALA A 754 -21.09 -1.42 8.57
CA ALA A 754 -21.89 -0.53 7.74
C ALA A 754 -22.33 0.73 8.49
N ASP A 755 -22.56 1.82 7.76
CA ASP A 755 -23.29 2.95 8.29
C ASP A 755 -24.75 2.54 8.59
N PRO A 756 -25.40 3.10 9.65
CA PRO A 756 -26.78 2.79 9.95
C PRO A 756 -27.69 3.18 8.79
N THR A 757 -28.24 2.18 8.12
CA THR A 757 -29.17 2.40 7.02
C THR A 757 -30.51 2.97 7.54
N PRO A 758 -31.28 3.70 6.70
CA PRO A 758 -32.63 4.11 7.05
C PRO A 758 -33.54 2.91 7.44
N ALA A 759 -33.31 1.75 6.84
CA ALA A 759 -34.04 0.52 7.16
C ALA A 759 -33.74 0.04 8.59
N TRP A 760 -32.46 0.02 9.00
CA TRP A 760 -32.07 -0.33 10.37
C TRP A 760 -32.63 0.67 11.38
N GLN A 761 -32.57 1.97 11.10
CA GLN A 761 -33.17 3.02 11.94
C GLN A 761 -34.70 2.83 12.05
N GLY A 762 -35.34 2.44 10.95
CA GLY A 762 -36.73 2.07 10.93
C GLY A 762 -37.04 0.92 11.89
N THR A 763 -36.28 -0.19 11.77
CA THR A 763 -36.50 -1.36 12.64
C THR A 763 -36.36 -1.03 14.11
N LEU A 764 -35.33 -0.23 14.46
CA LEU A 764 -35.15 0.20 15.86
C LEU A 764 -36.30 1.07 16.38
N ALA A 765 -36.79 2.02 15.56
CA ALA A 765 -37.92 2.87 15.89
C ALA A 765 -39.22 2.05 16.09
N HIS A 766 -39.50 1.08 15.19
CA HIS A 766 -40.63 0.17 15.32
C HIS A 766 -40.58 -0.64 16.62
N THR A 767 -39.39 -1.18 16.97
CA THR A 767 -39.18 -1.92 18.22
C THR A 767 -39.49 -1.04 19.45
N ILE A 768 -39.04 0.21 19.45
CA ILE A 768 -39.31 1.17 20.54
C ILE A 768 -40.82 1.45 20.65
N LEU A 769 -41.48 1.76 19.52
CA LEU A 769 -42.91 2.06 19.47
C LEU A 769 -43.73 0.86 19.88
N GLN A 770 -43.41 -0.35 19.43
CA GLN A 770 -44.08 -1.60 19.85
C GLN A 770 -44.02 -1.76 21.37
N ARG A 771 -42.80 -1.76 21.95
CA ARG A 771 -42.62 -1.95 23.38
C ARG A 771 -43.31 -0.88 24.22
N TRP A 772 -43.32 0.34 23.71
CA TRP A 772 -44.02 1.42 24.38
C TRP A 772 -45.55 1.23 24.37
N HIS A 773 -46.15 0.84 23.27
CA HIS A 773 -47.58 0.52 23.22
C HIS A 773 -47.94 -0.66 24.14
N GLU A 774 -47.13 -1.74 24.13
CA GLU A 774 -47.31 -2.88 25.03
C GLU A 774 -47.18 -2.47 26.54
N ALA A 775 -46.28 -1.53 26.83
CA ALA A 775 -46.12 -1.00 28.18
C ALA A 775 -47.37 -0.14 28.57
N ARG A 776 -47.87 0.68 27.65
CA ARG A 776 -49.07 1.51 27.90
C ARG A 776 -50.37 0.69 28.08
N GLU A 777 -50.46 -0.48 27.51
CA GLU A 777 -51.58 -1.41 27.79
C GLU A 777 -51.63 -1.81 29.28
N ARG A 778 -50.45 -1.91 29.93
CA ARG A 778 -50.32 -2.30 31.35
C ARG A 778 -50.31 -1.09 32.27
N ASP A 779 -49.65 -0.01 31.85
CA ASP A 779 -49.53 1.25 32.58
C ASP A 779 -49.72 2.44 31.62
N PRO A 780 -50.89 3.10 31.62
CA PRO A 780 -51.16 4.24 30.76
C PRO A 780 -50.19 5.42 30.90
N ALA A 781 -49.41 5.47 32.00
CA ALA A 781 -48.39 6.49 32.26
C ALA A 781 -47.00 6.12 31.78
N ALA A 782 -46.81 4.96 31.10
CA ALA A 782 -45.52 4.49 30.62
C ALA A 782 -44.88 5.51 29.69
N GLN A 783 -43.63 5.87 30.00
CA GLN A 783 -42.83 6.85 29.26
C GLN A 783 -42.02 6.16 28.18
N ILE A 784 -41.94 6.79 26.98
CA ILE A 784 -41.27 6.21 25.82
C ILE A 784 -39.76 6.29 25.91
N LEU A 785 -39.19 7.36 26.50
CA LEU A 785 -37.74 7.58 26.51
C LEU A 785 -36.96 6.53 27.30
N PRO A 786 -37.38 6.09 28.51
CA PRO A 786 -36.69 4.98 29.20
C PRO A 786 -36.72 3.66 28.42
N ILE A 787 -37.79 3.41 27.67
CA ILE A 787 -37.91 2.24 26.82
C ILE A 787 -36.95 2.35 25.63
N ALA A 788 -36.85 3.53 25.04
CA ALA A 788 -35.90 3.80 23.95
C ALA A 788 -34.45 3.60 24.41
N GLU A 789 -34.10 4.10 25.61
CA GLU A 789 -32.76 3.85 26.20
C GLU A 789 -32.45 2.35 26.34
N ALA A 790 -33.40 1.62 26.90
CA ALA A 790 -33.24 0.18 27.08
C ALA A 790 -33.01 -0.55 25.73
N VAL A 791 -33.74 -0.17 24.68
CA VAL A 791 -33.58 -0.72 23.35
C VAL A 791 -32.19 -0.37 22.77
N PHE A 792 -31.71 0.87 22.95
CA PHE A 792 -30.37 1.25 22.52
C PHE A 792 -29.27 0.45 23.24
N ASP A 793 -29.45 0.13 24.52
CA ASP A 793 -28.51 -0.66 25.30
C ASP A 793 -28.54 -2.13 24.89
N GLU A 794 -29.72 -2.71 24.69
CA GLU A 794 -29.87 -4.09 24.21
C GLU A 794 -29.29 -4.32 22.81
N GLU A 795 -29.48 -3.35 21.90
CA GLU A 795 -28.93 -3.39 20.55
C GLU A 795 -27.43 -3.04 20.49
N ASN A 796 -26.84 -2.72 21.62
CA ASN A 796 -25.43 -2.42 21.78
C ASN A 796 -24.91 -1.38 20.77
N VAL A 797 -25.72 -0.33 20.58
CA VAL A 797 -25.46 0.72 19.57
C VAL A 797 -24.15 1.45 19.89
N HIS A 798 -23.28 1.55 18.91
CA HIS A 798 -21.98 2.21 19.07
C HIS A 798 -22.13 3.64 19.63
N PRO A 799 -21.30 4.07 20.60
CA PRO A 799 -21.43 5.38 21.27
C PRO A 799 -21.46 6.59 20.32
N MET A 800 -20.71 6.55 19.22
CA MET A 800 -20.71 7.62 18.22
C MET A 800 -22.07 7.75 17.53
N LEU A 801 -22.71 6.63 17.19
CA LEU A 801 -24.04 6.61 16.59
C LEU A 801 -25.12 7.10 17.58
N ARG A 802 -25.00 6.74 18.86
CA ARG A 802 -25.84 7.30 19.93
C ARG A 802 -25.72 8.80 19.96
N GLY A 803 -24.52 9.37 19.92
CA GLY A 803 -24.30 10.82 19.96
C GLY A 803 -24.94 11.57 18.80
N LEU A 804 -24.92 10.97 17.59
CA LEU A 804 -25.43 11.62 16.38
C LEU A 804 -26.94 11.48 16.18
N TRP A 805 -27.49 10.31 16.46
CA TRP A 805 -28.88 9.99 16.10
C TRP A 805 -29.85 10.05 17.26
N LYS A 806 -29.47 9.63 18.46
CA LYS A 806 -30.31 9.59 19.65
C LYS A 806 -31.06 10.92 19.93
N PRO A 807 -30.43 12.12 19.92
CA PRO A 807 -31.13 13.35 20.23
C PRO A 807 -32.32 13.65 19.28
N ARG A 808 -32.13 13.33 18.00
CA ARG A 808 -33.14 13.53 16.95
C ARG A 808 -34.31 12.55 17.10
N LEU A 809 -33.98 11.28 17.34
CA LEU A 809 -34.99 10.25 17.54
C LEU A 809 -35.81 10.53 18.81
N PHE A 810 -35.15 10.90 19.90
CA PHE A 810 -35.83 11.18 21.17
C PHE A 810 -36.79 12.35 21.04
N ALA A 811 -36.40 13.46 20.42
CA ALA A 811 -37.30 14.57 20.14
C ALA A 811 -38.48 14.14 19.26
N ALA A 812 -38.26 13.26 18.28
CA ALA A 812 -39.34 12.74 17.44
C ALA A 812 -40.28 11.81 18.23
N LEU A 813 -39.78 11.00 19.15
CA LEU A 813 -40.54 10.08 19.97
C LEU A 813 -41.40 10.85 21.01
N GLU A 814 -40.88 11.91 21.62
CA GLU A 814 -41.67 12.78 22.54
C GLU A 814 -42.84 13.38 21.81
N HIS A 815 -42.62 14.00 20.64
CA HIS A 815 -43.73 14.56 19.87
C HIS A 815 -44.71 13.49 19.34
N PHE A 816 -44.21 12.28 19.04
CA PHE A 816 -45.06 11.16 18.65
C PHE A 816 -46.04 10.78 19.77
N VAL A 817 -45.63 10.81 21.03
CA VAL A 817 -46.53 10.59 22.18
C VAL A 817 -47.65 11.61 22.19
N GLU A 818 -47.34 12.89 21.98
CA GLU A 818 -48.37 13.96 21.91
C GLU A 818 -49.37 13.70 20.78
N LEU A 819 -48.89 13.26 19.60
CA LEU A 819 -49.75 12.89 18.48
C LEU A 819 -50.69 11.71 18.80
N VAL A 820 -50.18 10.70 19.53
CA VAL A 820 -51.01 9.55 19.96
C VAL A 820 -52.09 10.03 20.98
N ASP A 821 -51.72 10.83 21.95
CA ASP A 821 -52.61 11.33 22.98
C ASP A 821 -53.68 12.27 22.44
N ALA A 822 -53.42 12.95 21.33
CA ALA A 822 -54.39 13.78 20.62
C ALA A 822 -55.52 12.97 19.91
N GLN A 823 -55.32 11.65 19.69
CA GLN A 823 -56.32 10.80 19.01
C GLN A 823 -57.32 10.22 20.01
N ILE A 824 -58.21 11.02 20.48
CA ILE A 824 -59.23 10.63 21.47
C ILE A 824 -60.46 9.94 20.87
N ASP A 825 -60.63 9.97 19.53
CA ASP A 825 -61.78 9.42 18.80
C ASP A 825 -61.63 7.91 18.50
N ARG A 826 -60.50 7.31 18.84
CA ARG A 826 -60.22 5.92 18.54
C ARG A 826 -59.32 5.28 19.58
N LYS A 827 -59.32 3.94 19.63
CA LYS A 827 -58.51 3.13 20.55
C LYS A 827 -57.61 2.20 19.78
N VAL A 828 -56.31 2.10 20.18
CA VAL A 828 -55.35 1.10 19.67
C VAL A 828 -55.86 -0.29 20.03
N VAL A 829 -56.03 -1.17 19.02
CA VAL A 829 -56.53 -2.56 19.20
C VAL A 829 -55.51 -3.58 18.72
N GLY A 830 -54.44 -3.16 18.01
CA GLY A 830 -53.36 -4.04 17.59
C GLY A 830 -52.09 -3.28 17.29
N VAL A 831 -50.93 -3.84 17.70
CA VAL A 831 -49.62 -3.31 17.41
C VAL A 831 -48.79 -4.46 16.90
N GLU A 832 -48.03 -4.22 15.78
CA GLU A 832 -47.13 -5.23 15.14
C GLU A 832 -47.80 -6.58 14.86
N ARG A 833 -49.15 -6.54 14.51
CA ARG A 833 -49.94 -7.74 14.28
C ARG A 833 -49.66 -8.35 12.92
N LYS A 834 -49.38 -9.66 12.91
CA LYS A 834 -49.28 -10.44 11.68
C LYS A 834 -50.65 -10.81 11.13
N GLY A 835 -50.82 -10.60 9.84
CA GLY A 835 -52.10 -10.92 9.19
C GLY A 835 -51.92 -11.57 7.84
N SER A 836 -52.94 -12.30 7.39
CA SER A 836 -52.96 -12.87 6.05
C SER A 836 -54.36 -13.08 5.52
N MET A 837 -54.49 -13.04 4.22
CA MET A 837 -55.70 -13.40 3.49
C MET A 837 -55.35 -14.36 2.33
N LYS A 838 -56.35 -15.04 1.79
CA LYS A 838 -56.24 -15.84 0.59
C LYS A 838 -57.04 -15.20 -0.52
N HIS A 839 -56.37 -14.62 -1.53
CA HIS A 839 -57.06 -13.94 -2.64
C HIS A 839 -56.77 -14.70 -3.93
N LYS A 840 -57.77 -15.15 -4.66
CA LYS A 840 -57.68 -15.96 -5.90
C LYS A 840 -56.69 -17.14 -5.81
N GLY A 841 -56.63 -17.75 -4.63
CA GLY A 841 -55.76 -18.93 -4.39
C GLY A 841 -54.33 -18.57 -3.98
N VAL A 842 -53.95 -17.29 -3.99
CA VAL A 842 -52.63 -16.80 -3.58
C VAL A 842 -52.72 -16.26 -2.15
N ARG A 843 -51.73 -16.62 -1.33
CA ARG A 843 -51.63 -16.08 0.02
C ARG A 843 -51.00 -14.67 -0.02
N VAL A 844 -51.72 -13.69 0.49
CA VAL A 844 -51.20 -12.33 0.75
C VAL A 844 -51.03 -12.19 2.25
N TYR A 845 -49.87 -11.70 2.68
CA TYR A 845 -49.56 -11.60 4.11
C TYR A 845 -48.72 -10.34 4.40
N GLY A 846 -48.84 -9.88 5.64
CA GLY A 846 -48.10 -8.72 6.11
C GLY A 846 -48.19 -8.59 7.63
N ARG A 847 -47.57 -7.49 8.10
CA ARG A 847 -47.62 -7.09 9.50
C ARG A 847 -48.10 -5.64 9.53
N ALA A 848 -49.13 -5.37 10.30
CA ALA A 848 -49.62 -4.02 10.52
C ALA A 848 -48.90 -3.40 11.73
N ASP A 849 -48.28 -2.26 11.57
CA ASP A 849 -47.54 -1.59 12.64
C ASP A 849 -48.45 -1.19 13.77
N ARG A 850 -49.64 -0.65 13.40
CA ARG A 850 -50.70 -0.30 14.37
C ARG A 850 -52.07 -0.37 13.70
N ILE A 851 -53.04 -0.87 14.45
CA ILE A 851 -54.46 -0.88 14.08
C ILE A 851 -55.24 -0.22 15.19
N ASP A 852 -56.00 0.81 14.86
CA ASP A 852 -56.91 1.49 15.78
C ASP A 852 -58.36 1.16 15.41
N ARG A 853 -59.29 1.29 16.39
CA ARG A 853 -60.72 1.12 16.21
C ARG A 853 -61.42 2.38 16.68
N ASP A 854 -62.28 2.94 15.82
CA ASP A 854 -63.12 4.08 16.15
C ASP A 854 -64.38 3.70 16.92
N ALA A 855 -65.20 4.67 17.29
CA ALA A 855 -66.45 4.46 18.05
C ALA A 855 -67.53 3.68 17.26
N GLU A 856 -67.46 3.74 15.92
CA GLU A 856 -68.40 3.06 15.00
C GLU A 856 -67.94 1.61 14.70
N GLY A 857 -66.75 1.21 15.27
CA GLY A 857 -66.23 -0.14 15.11
C GLY A 857 -65.35 -0.29 13.84
N LYS A 858 -65.13 0.76 13.07
CA LYS A 858 -64.27 0.77 11.86
C LYS A 858 -62.82 0.83 12.23
N LEU A 859 -61.96 0.27 11.35
CA LEU A 859 -60.53 0.23 11.58
C LEU A 859 -59.78 1.37 10.89
N ALA A 860 -58.71 1.84 11.57
CA ALA A 860 -57.71 2.71 11.00
C ALA A 860 -56.40 1.91 10.92
N ILE A 861 -55.84 1.80 9.71
CA ILE A 861 -54.56 1.15 9.47
C ILE A 861 -53.47 2.21 9.49
N VAL A 862 -52.50 2.03 10.36
CA VAL A 862 -51.38 2.96 10.55
C VAL A 862 -50.07 2.25 10.23
N ASP A 863 -49.22 2.94 9.46
CA ASP A 863 -47.89 2.47 9.09
C ASP A 863 -46.86 3.53 9.50
N TYR A 864 -45.84 3.10 10.22
CA TYR A 864 -44.81 3.98 10.76
C TYR A 864 -43.68 4.21 9.74
N LYS A 865 -43.21 5.44 9.60
CA LYS A 865 -42.09 5.83 8.74
C LYS A 865 -41.08 6.67 9.51
N THR A 866 -39.80 6.29 9.41
CA THR A 866 -38.71 7.14 9.93
C THR A 866 -38.31 8.24 8.94
N GLY A 867 -38.64 8.07 7.67
CA GLY A 867 -38.43 9.01 6.58
C GLY A 867 -39.72 9.63 6.04
N LYS A 868 -39.62 10.22 4.84
CA LYS A 868 -40.78 10.80 4.16
C LYS A 868 -41.74 9.68 3.70
N PRO A 869 -43.04 9.74 4.06
CA PRO A 869 -44.02 8.80 3.58
C PRO A 869 -44.21 8.82 2.05
N PRO A 870 -44.71 7.72 1.44
CA PRO A 870 -45.16 7.73 0.07
C PRO A 870 -46.18 8.84 -0.21
N SER A 871 -46.11 9.47 -1.35
CA SER A 871 -47.06 10.50 -1.75
C SER A 871 -48.41 9.89 -2.18
N ALA A 872 -49.48 10.67 -2.07
CA ALA A 872 -50.80 10.26 -2.54
C ALA A 872 -50.81 9.86 -4.02
N SER A 873 -50.00 10.52 -4.87
CA SER A 873 -49.85 10.18 -6.30
C SER A 873 -49.12 8.83 -6.53
N GLN A 874 -48.19 8.44 -5.63
CA GLN A 874 -47.56 7.11 -5.72
C GLN A 874 -48.57 6.00 -5.35
N VAL A 875 -49.44 6.23 -4.36
CA VAL A 875 -50.48 5.27 -3.99
C VAL A 875 -51.50 5.14 -5.14
N GLU A 876 -51.93 6.26 -5.73
CA GLU A 876 -52.85 6.30 -6.87
C GLU A 876 -52.26 5.60 -8.10
N ALA A 877 -50.96 5.70 -8.33
CA ALA A 877 -50.25 5.04 -9.43
C ALA A 877 -49.90 3.56 -9.18
N GLY A 878 -50.27 3.00 -8.02
CA GLY A 878 -49.98 1.60 -7.69
C GLY A 878 -48.57 1.32 -7.21
N PHE A 879 -47.81 2.35 -6.78
CA PHE A 879 -46.43 2.22 -6.32
C PHE A 879 -46.24 2.25 -4.80
N ALA A 880 -47.35 2.27 -4.04
CA ALA A 880 -47.33 2.21 -2.58
C ALA A 880 -48.65 1.61 -2.06
N LEU A 881 -48.84 0.34 -2.27
CA LEU A 881 -50.07 -0.39 -2.00
C LEU A 881 -50.14 -1.02 -0.61
N GLN A 882 -49.11 -0.86 0.23
CA GLN A 882 -48.98 -1.50 1.54
C GLN A 882 -50.21 -1.25 2.43
N LEU A 883 -50.63 -0.02 2.60
CA LEU A 883 -51.80 0.31 3.43
C LEU A 883 -53.09 -0.29 2.91
N GLY A 884 -53.31 -0.24 1.60
CA GLY A 884 -54.48 -0.86 0.96
C GLY A 884 -54.54 -2.37 1.13
N LEU A 885 -53.38 -3.06 0.95
CA LEU A 885 -53.27 -4.51 1.17
C LEU A 885 -53.53 -4.88 2.64
N LEU A 886 -52.98 -4.13 3.59
CA LEU A 886 -53.31 -4.34 5.01
C LEU A 886 -54.78 -4.14 5.29
N GLY A 887 -55.46 -3.17 4.65
CA GLY A 887 -56.88 -2.97 4.71
C GLY A 887 -57.67 -4.13 4.10
N LEU A 888 -57.25 -4.72 2.98
CA LEU A 888 -57.83 -5.93 2.41
C LEU A 888 -57.68 -7.14 3.34
N ILE A 889 -56.51 -7.30 3.98
CA ILE A 889 -56.25 -8.35 4.97
C ILE A 889 -57.22 -8.18 6.17
N ALA A 890 -57.48 -6.95 6.63
CA ALA A 890 -58.42 -6.67 7.71
C ALA A 890 -59.86 -7.03 7.31
N ARG A 891 -60.23 -6.78 6.05
CA ARG A 891 -61.58 -7.05 5.52
C ARG A 891 -61.79 -8.53 5.22
N ASP A 892 -60.90 -9.17 4.50
CA ASP A 892 -61.07 -10.50 3.87
C ASP A 892 -60.28 -11.61 4.56
N GLY A 893 -59.46 -11.30 5.50
CA GLY A 893 -58.61 -12.19 6.29
C GLY A 893 -58.68 -11.85 7.78
N ASP A 894 -57.53 -11.97 8.46
CA ASP A 894 -57.41 -11.50 9.85
C ASP A 894 -55.98 -11.13 10.24
N PHE A 895 -55.88 -10.36 11.34
CA PHE A 895 -54.66 -10.05 12.08
C PHE A 895 -54.72 -10.72 13.45
N GLU A 896 -54.40 -12.01 13.55
CA GLU A 896 -54.42 -12.76 14.82
C GLU A 896 -55.78 -12.62 15.56
N SER A 897 -56.85 -12.88 14.81
CA SER A 897 -58.25 -12.75 15.25
C SER A 897 -58.82 -11.32 15.28
N LEU A 898 -58.14 -10.33 14.70
CA LEU A 898 -58.64 -8.98 14.51
C LEU A 898 -59.02 -8.80 13.04
N SER A 899 -60.29 -8.51 12.76
CA SER A 899 -60.79 -8.21 11.44
C SER A 899 -61.85 -7.10 11.48
N GLY A 900 -62.14 -6.51 10.34
CA GLY A 900 -63.15 -5.46 10.18
C GLY A 900 -62.91 -4.55 8.98
N ASP A 901 -63.90 -3.71 8.69
CA ASP A 901 -63.80 -2.72 7.62
C ASP A 901 -62.85 -1.58 7.99
N SER A 902 -61.90 -1.29 7.11
CA SER A 902 -60.93 -0.22 7.26
C SER A 902 -61.36 1.04 6.50
N THR A 903 -61.46 2.19 7.18
CA THR A 903 -61.90 3.46 6.58
C THR A 903 -60.84 4.57 6.64
N ARG A 904 -59.79 4.36 7.44
CA ARG A 904 -58.70 5.32 7.58
C ARG A 904 -57.36 4.62 7.28
N PHE A 905 -56.52 5.29 6.51
CA PHE A 905 -55.22 4.83 6.09
C PHE A 905 -54.20 5.94 6.34
N GLU A 906 -53.26 5.71 7.21
CA GLU A 906 -52.39 6.77 7.70
C GLU A 906 -50.92 6.34 7.74
N TYR A 907 -50.05 7.23 7.30
CA TYR A 907 -48.62 7.18 7.55
C TYR A 907 -48.27 8.09 8.72
N TRP A 908 -47.63 7.53 9.73
CA TRP A 908 -47.13 8.28 10.87
C TRP A 908 -45.61 8.36 10.78
N SER A 909 -45.10 9.55 10.44
CA SER A 909 -43.66 9.75 10.18
C SER A 909 -42.98 10.39 11.38
N LEU A 910 -41.80 9.85 11.74
CA LEU A 910 -40.88 10.46 12.72
C LEU A 910 -39.94 11.50 12.05
N ALA A 911 -40.03 11.70 10.74
CA ALA A 911 -39.23 12.68 10.03
C ALA A 911 -39.62 14.14 10.41
N LYS A 912 -38.72 15.07 10.05
CA LYS A 912 -38.94 16.49 10.26
C LYS A 912 -39.77 17.12 9.13
N LYS A 913 -40.83 17.83 9.44
CA LYS A 913 -41.64 18.58 8.49
C LYS A 913 -41.94 19.99 9.05
N ALA A 914 -41.67 21.02 8.25
CA ALA A 914 -41.89 22.43 8.61
C ALA A 914 -41.23 22.88 9.94
N GLY A 915 -40.14 22.23 10.34
CA GLY A 915 -39.41 22.58 11.55
C GLY A 915 -39.63 21.66 12.74
N GLU A 916 -40.72 20.89 12.76
CA GLU A 916 -41.08 19.98 13.85
C GLU A 916 -40.89 18.51 13.44
N PHE A 917 -40.60 17.64 14.42
CA PHE A 917 -40.52 16.21 14.23
C PHE A 917 -41.90 15.57 14.44
N GLY A 918 -42.21 14.57 13.61
CA GLY A 918 -43.44 13.81 13.72
C GLY A 918 -44.61 14.48 13.01
N PHE A 919 -45.27 13.78 12.13
CA PHE A 919 -46.48 14.22 11.45
C PHE A 919 -47.31 13.05 10.91
N ILE A 920 -48.60 13.28 10.70
CA ILE A 920 -49.51 12.29 10.15
C ILE A 920 -49.86 12.70 8.70
N GLU A 921 -49.74 11.74 7.76
CA GLU A 921 -50.22 11.92 6.40
C GLU A 921 -51.15 10.78 5.99
N THR A 922 -52.15 11.10 5.16
CA THR A 922 -53.02 10.10 4.54
C THR A 922 -52.90 10.18 3.02
N PRO A 923 -52.87 9.02 2.32
CA PRO A 923 -52.96 8.96 0.86
C PRO A 923 -54.35 9.28 0.32
N LEU A 924 -55.35 9.38 1.17
CA LEU A 924 -56.72 9.67 0.80
C LEU A 924 -56.92 11.15 0.52
N LYS A 925 -57.90 11.48 -0.29
CA LYS A 925 -58.40 12.83 -0.44
C LYS A 925 -59.14 13.27 0.83
N VAL A 926 -58.64 14.34 1.42
CA VAL A 926 -59.21 14.95 2.62
C VAL A 926 -59.33 16.45 2.38
N GLY A 927 -60.52 16.97 2.49
CA GLY A 927 -60.82 18.40 2.35
C GLY A 927 -60.51 18.95 0.94
N SER A 928 -59.58 19.92 0.84
CA SER A 928 -59.26 20.59 -0.41
C SER A 928 -58.08 19.92 -1.19
N LYS A 929 -57.61 18.77 -0.77
CA LYS A 929 -56.52 18.04 -1.49
C LYS A 929 -56.98 17.68 -2.90
N ARG A 930 -56.15 17.98 -3.91
CA ARG A 930 -56.42 17.69 -5.32
C ARG A 930 -55.93 16.28 -5.79
N SER A 931 -55.06 15.66 -5.04
CA SER A 931 -54.47 14.33 -5.37
C SER A 931 -54.81 13.35 -4.25
N GLY A 932 -54.89 12.06 -4.59
CA GLY A 932 -55.19 10.95 -3.71
C GLY A 932 -56.47 10.21 -4.10
N LEU A 933 -56.65 9.03 -3.55
CA LEU A 933 -57.86 8.21 -3.76
C LEU A 933 -58.98 8.70 -2.87
N GLU A 934 -60.21 8.58 -3.37
CA GLU A 934 -61.40 8.72 -2.51
C GLU A 934 -61.39 7.58 -1.46
N PRO A 935 -61.85 7.82 -0.22
CA PRO A 935 -61.80 6.75 0.81
C PRO A 935 -62.47 5.43 0.38
N GLU A 936 -63.51 5.49 -0.40
CA GLU A 936 -64.27 4.37 -0.94
C GLU A 936 -63.52 3.61 -2.07
N ASP A 937 -62.59 4.26 -2.75
CA ASP A 937 -61.81 3.68 -3.87
C ASP A 937 -60.50 3.04 -3.40
N MET A 938 -60.06 3.24 -2.18
CA MET A 938 -58.77 2.74 -1.69
C MET A 938 -58.63 1.23 -1.77
N LEU A 939 -59.59 0.49 -1.23
CA LEU A 939 -59.58 -0.97 -1.25
C LEU A 939 -59.89 -1.54 -2.64
N PRO A 940 -60.90 -1.06 -3.39
CA PRO A 940 -61.17 -1.54 -4.74
C PRO A 940 -59.98 -1.33 -5.71
N SER A 941 -59.37 -0.19 -5.68
CA SER A 941 -58.17 0.08 -6.50
C SER A 941 -57.00 -0.82 -6.14
N THR A 942 -56.73 -1.04 -4.87
CA THR A 942 -55.72 -1.97 -4.41
C THR A 942 -55.99 -3.40 -4.83
N GLU A 943 -57.27 -3.82 -4.77
CA GLU A 943 -57.73 -5.15 -5.19
C GLU A 943 -57.56 -5.36 -6.70
N GLU A 944 -57.81 -4.32 -7.51
CA GLU A 944 -57.58 -4.35 -8.96
C GLU A 944 -56.10 -4.54 -9.30
N TYR A 945 -55.19 -3.79 -8.66
CA TYR A 945 -53.74 -3.97 -8.81
C TYR A 945 -53.26 -5.37 -8.39
N LEU A 946 -53.81 -5.89 -7.28
CA LEU A 946 -53.52 -7.24 -6.81
C LEU A 946 -53.98 -8.29 -7.80
N ASP A 947 -55.22 -8.12 -8.33
CA ASP A 947 -55.78 -8.98 -9.36
C ASP A 947 -54.95 -9.03 -10.64
N GLN A 948 -54.53 -7.87 -11.09
CA GLN A 948 -53.66 -7.75 -12.25
C GLN A 948 -52.33 -8.46 -12.05
N ALA A 949 -51.70 -8.26 -10.89
CA ALA A 949 -50.42 -8.88 -10.55
C ALA A 949 -50.52 -10.41 -10.46
N ILE A 950 -51.55 -10.92 -9.79
CA ILE A 950 -51.80 -12.36 -9.71
C ILE A 950 -52.07 -12.97 -11.07
N LYS A 951 -52.95 -12.34 -11.87
CA LYS A 951 -53.34 -12.81 -13.20
C LYS A 951 -52.14 -12.84 -14.15
N ASN A 952 -51.30 -11.82 -14.14
CA ASN A 952 -50.21 -11.67 -15.10
C ASN A 952 -48.96 -12.49 -14.69
N PHE A 953 -48.54 -12.40 -13.43
CA PHE A 953 -47.20 -12.92 -13.00
C PHE A 953 -47.31 -14.21 -12.20
N ILE A 954 -48.23 -14.34 -11.24
CA ILE A 954 -48.25 -15.48 -10.30
C ILE A 954 -48.94 -16.68 -10.91
N LYS A 955 -50.15 -16.47 -11.48
CA LYS A 955 -50.96 -17.52 -12.13
C LYS A 955 -50.85 -17.46 -13.66
N GLY A 956 -50.33 -16.35 -14.19
CA GLY A 956 -50.16 -16.13 -15.62
C GLY A 956 -48.80 -16.51 -16.13
N ASP A 957 -48.45 -15.99 -17.26
CA ASP A 957 -47.31 -16.39 -18.05
C ASP A 957 -46.39 -15.19 -18.43
N GLU A 958 -46.68 -14.01 -17.88
CA GLU A 958 -45.83 -12.83 -18.15
C GLU A 958 -44.41 -13.04 -17.62
N PRO A 959 -43.40 -12.60 -18.36
CA PRO A 959 -42.01 -12.64 -17.88
C PRO A 959 -41.79 -11.60 -16.77
N PHE A 960 -40.89 -11.90 -15.85
CA PHE A 960 -40.46 -10.97 -14.80
C PHE A 960 -39.43 -10.01 -15.38
N THR A 961 -39.90 -9.02 -16.14
CA THR A 961 -39.03 -8.08 -16.87
C THR A 961 -38.39 -7.08 -15.92
N ALA A 962 -37.06 -6.88 -16.06
CA ALA A 962 -36.30 -5.89 -15.30
C ALA A 962 -36.75 -4.45 -15.63
N LYS A 963 -36.91 -3.61 -14.60
CA LYS A 963 -37.32 -2.19 -14.73
C LYS A 963 -38.54 -2.01 -15.67
N LEU A 964 -39.58 -2.84 -15.47
CA LEU A 964 -40.77 -2.84 -16.34
C LEU A 964 -41.41 -1.45 -16.38
N ASN A 965 -41.48 -0.78 -15.25
CA ASN A 965 -42.01 0.57 -15.14
C ASN A 965 -40.88 1.55 -14.77
N PRO A 966 -40.39 2.37 -15.70
CA PRO A 966 -39.31 3.32 -15.44
C PRO A 966 -39.61 4.37 -14.37
N ASN A 967 -40.92 4.66 -14.11
CA ASN A 967 -41.34 5.64 -13.11
C ASN A 967 -41.44 5.04 -11.68
N TYR A 968 -41.23 3.75 -11.53
CA TYR A 968 -41.23 3.11 -10.22
C TYR A 968 -39.94 3.50 -9.46
N PRO A 969 -40.04 4.11 -8.28
CA PRO A 969 -38.90 4.48 -7.48
C PRO A 969 -38.33 3.24 -6.76
N GLY A 970 -37.79 2.31 -7.52
CA GLY A 970 -37.24 1.05 -7.01
C GLY A 970 -35.89 1.24 -6.33
N TYR A 971 -35.50 0.26 -5.54
CA TYR A 971 -34.17 0.17 -4.94
C TYR A 971 -33.18 -0.35 -5.98
N ASP A 972 -31.90 -0.08 -5.79
CA ASP A 972 -30.80 -0.50 -6.64
C ASP A 972 -30.16 -1.84 -6.23
N GLU A 973 -30.71 -2.50 -5.19
CA GLU A 973 -30.21 -3.75 -4.59
C GLU A 973 -29.89 -4.86 -5.59
N TYR A 974 -30.64 -4.94 -6.71
CA TYR A 974 -30.45 -5.95 -7.74
C TYR A 974 -29.93 -5.44 -9.08
N ASP A 975 -29.51 -4.18 -9.15
CA ASP A 975 -29.07 -3.55 -10.40
C ASP A 975 -27.82 -4.22 -10.98
N GLN A 976 -26.87 -4.64 -10.12
CA GLN A 976 -25.72 -5.44 -10.56
C GLN A 976 -26.12 -6.86 -11.01
N LEU A 977 -27.08 -7.49 -10.32
CA LEU A 977 -27.55 -8.82 -10.70
C LEU A 977 -28.22 -8.81 -12.08
N MET A 978 -28.97 -7.76 -12.39
CA MET A 978 -29.60 -7.59 -13.71
C MET A 978 -28.66 -7.00 -14.74
N ARG A 979 -27.41 -6.66 -14.41
CA ARG A 979 -26.40 -6.05 -15.28
C ARG A 979 -26.97 -4.78 -15.96
N LEU A 980 -27.57 -3.90 -15.15
CA LEU A 980 -28.32 -2.73 -15.63
C LEU A 980 -27.49 -1.83 -16.57
N GLU A 981 -26.24 -1.58 -16.25
CA GLU A 981 -25.35 -0.70 -17.04
C GLU A 981 -25.13 -1.17 -18.48
N GLU A 982 -25.25 -2.49 -18.73
CA GLU A 982 -24.97 -3.06 -20.05
C GLU A 982 -26.13 -2.92 -21.05
N TRP A 983 -27.37 -2.78 -20.56
CA TRP A 983 -28.56 -2.63 -21.38
C TRP A 983 -29.36 -1.36 -21.11
N GLN A 984 -28.90 -0.50 -20.20
CA GLN A 984 -29.59 0.74 -19.84
C GLN A 984 -29.77 1.69 -21.03
N ILE A 985 -28.80 1.73 -21.95
CA ILE A 985 -28.89 2.53 -23.17
C ILE A 985 -30.07 2.07 -24.05
N GLN A 986 -30.31 0.75 -24.15
CA GLN A 986 -31.45 0.20 -24.88
C GLN A 986 -32.79 0.64 -24.24
N LEU A 987 -32.86 0.72 -22.90
CA LEU A 987 -34.05 1.19 -22.20
C LEU A 987 -34.35 2.67 -22.52
N ALA A 988 -33.33 3.50 -22.63
CA ALA A 988 -33.48 4.92 -23.00
C ALA A 988 -34.02 5.07 -24.45
N GLU A 989 -33.58 4.21 -25.35
CA GLU A 989 -34.08 4.17 -26.72
C GLU A 989 -35.54 3.66 -26.82
N GLU A 990 -35.93 2.63 -26.02
CA GLU A 990 -37.31 2.11 -25.95
C GLU A 990 -38.28 3.12 -25.34
N THR A 991 -37.83 3.98 -24.41
CA THR A 991 -38.69 4.97 -23.75
C THR A 991 -38.81 6.30 -24.50
N GLY A 992 -38.23 6.42 -25.71
CA GLY A 992 -38.31 7.60 -26.57
C GLY A 992 -37.53 8.78 -25.99
N GLY A 993 -36.22 8.80 -26.24
CA GLY A 993 -35.29 9.75 -25.69
C GLY A 993 -35.71 11.22 -25.77
N ASP A 994 -36.20 11.76 -24.70
CA ASP A 994 -36.15 13.16 -24.33
C ASP A 994 -35.59 13.21 -22.90
N ALA A 995 -34.27 13.34 -22.80
CA ALA A 995 -33.57 13.70 -21.56
C ALA A 995 -32.58 14.85 -21.87
#